data_59f1a988f89332f8b37292c295820075
#
_entry.id   59f1a988f89332f8b37292c295820075
#
_cell.length_a   1.000
_cell.length_b   1.000
_cell.length_c   1.000
_cell.angle_alpha   90.00
_cell.angle_beta   90.00
_cell.angle_gamma   90.00
#
_symmetry.space_group_name_H-M   'P 1'
#
loop_
_entity.id
_entity.type
_entity.pdbx_description
1 polymer ?
#
loop_
_entity_poly.entity_id
_entity_poly.type
_entity_poly.pdbx_seq_one_letter_code
_entity_poly.pdbx_strand_id
1 'polypeptide(L)'
;MADLSTLPDVLPWPFVVFSRKGEVLFANPLVERTVGRKVQVGTNIDQLFLELENGQPASTLLRSAARWSAWSGMLEIRNADLREPIRAAKIILQPDPRFDRQVWLIFAEDPQINGMPILTPRSGMSLARTLIENSPDFIIFRDLQGRILHTSRSLDEFLALPYRGYGADLTLADILSAKSAEQFRQFDEEVVRTGQRVLHAVMHFETQDRRSRLVRVVHERIKGGGGLPNGLLTFALNITESVDEHNRLRIALEKAEEVAAAKWQFVANVTHEIRNPINAIQGLCETNLEAGAAPAPEVLLKIQACARELEDTVRDVLDFSRLDRGNVTIESIPFNPVRALEEVTAQFQHQAGRKGVELAALVSASAPQSVLGDPIKFRRIIANLIGNAVKFTESGHVHAELDLEERNGRLRALLTVRDTGIGIPADRLESIFEPFTQADATTTRRFGGTGLGLTIVRSLTQAMDGHMKVTSEVGVGSTFAATVMVEPNPAFVAPPRPKLAGQRLLVVAGHPRVRQWFADTLAFWGATCVQAPTYDEAEALWAAAAAAEEAFDRAIIDLPDDVSPRLPAFPREQVILVTSSEVEFRSQAQLFRPVTLTALWTRFSTEPTTLDEAGPAAGRLRVTRRLRVLLAEDNEVNREVASARLRRAGHEVSATVDGSAALELWRTKEFDVAILDIQMPIMDGLSVAAAIRAEEQARGRRRTALLALTAMTQELDRARCEAAGFDAYLAKPVRGAELLEKLELLSASQEADLNRIRDDEFAAHLADAETEDAEDLRAAARAFLRHADDMIARLCAARDADAPDALGREAHGAKGMLSLMACTGLARLANQIERQPGENTARARAEELIDGLRNLRRTLQSRTDLSADGQAETQTRDQD
;
A
#
# COMPACT_ATOMS: atom_id res chain seq x y z
N MET A 1 21.66 24.69 -25.01
CA MET A 1 22.78 25.28 -25.74
C MET A 1 22.56 24.90 -27.21
N ALA A 2 22.05 25.84 -28.01
CA ALA A 2 21.98 25.61 -29.44
C ALA A 2 23.42 25.50 -29.96
N ASP A 3 23.67 24.43 -30.67
CA ASP A 3 24.97 24.08 -31.18
C ASP A 3 25.40 25.11 -32.24
N LEU A 4 26.34 25.99 -31.86
CA LEU A 4 26.92 26.97 -32.79
C LEU A 4 27.76 26.32 -33.87
N SER A 5 28.00 25.02 -33.80
CA SER A 5 28.73 24.24 -34.80
C SER A 5 27.95 24.09 -36.12
N THR A 6 26.64 24.44 -36.11
CA THR A 6 25.79 24.40 -37.30
C THR A 6 25.62 25.77 -38.00
N LEU A 7 26.23 26.85 -37.47
CA LEU A 7 26.35 28.08 -38.25
C LEU A 7 27.38 27.81 -39.36
N PRO A 8 26.97 27.79 -40.61
CA PRO A 8 27.75 27.12 -41.62
C PRO A 8 29.05 27.86 -41.97
N ASP A 9 30.06 27.09 -42.30
CA ASP A 9 31.21 27.49 -43.14
C ASP A 9 30.79 28.19 -44.48
N VAL A 10 29.52 28.45 -44.65
CA VAL A 10 28.83 28.89 -45.84
C VAL A 10 28.73 30.42 -45.98
N LEU A 11 29.01 31.15 -44.88
CA LEU A 11 29.03 32.62 -45.05
C LEU A 11 30.34 33.06 -45.75
N PRO A 12 30.26 33.70 -46.93
CA PRO A 12 31.44 34.04 -47.75
C PRO A 12 32.24 35.22 -47.19
N TRP A 13 32.06 35.61 -45.97
CA TRP A 13 32.76 36.74 -45.31
C TRP A 13 33.19 36.34 -43.90
N PRO A 14 34.26 37.01 -43.38
CA PRO A 14 34.69 36.81 -42.03
C PRO A 14 33.66 37.29 -41.03
N PHE A 15 33.27 36.43 -40.12
CA PHE A 15 32.40 36.83 -39.00
C PHE A 15 32.82 36.21 -37.70
N VAL A 16 32.59 36.95 -36.62
CA VAL A 16 32.95 36.57 -35.26
C VAL A 16 31.76 36.81 -34.32
N VAL A 17 31.53 35.89 -33.37
CA VAL A 17 30.54 36.05 -32.29
C VAL A 17 31.29 36.29 -31.00
N PHE A 18 30.91 37.31 -30.27
CA PHE A 18 31.49 37.67 -28.96
C PHE A 18 30.48 37.57 -27.85
N SER A 19 30.99 37.26 -26.63
CA SER A 19 30.24 37.47 -25.40
C SER A 19 30.11 38.95 -25.05
N ARG A 20 29.22 39.33 -24.17
CA ARG A 20 29.14 40.73 -23.67
C ARG A 20 30.44 41.23 -23.01
N LYS A 21 31.30 40.30 -22.61
CA LYS A 21 32.62 40.63 -22.02
C LYS A 21 33.72 40.82 -23.08
N GLY A 22 33.38 40.63 -24.34
CA GLY A 22 34.33 40.78 -25.43
C GLY A 22 35.16 39.51 -25.73
N GLU A 23 34.75 38.35 -25.21
CA GLU A 23 35.43 37.08 -25.52
C GLU A 23 34.85 36.43 -26.75
N VAL A 24 35.68 35.92 -27.65
CA VAL A 24 35.29 35.18 -28.85
C VAL A 24 34.55 33.91 -28.44
N LEU A 25 33.32 33.74 -28.87
CA LEU A 25 32.52 32.54 -28.70
C LEU A 25 32.56 31.64 -29.94
N PHE A 26 32.70 32.27 -31.12
CA PHE A 26 32.80 31.59 -32.39
C PHE A 26 33.48 32.51 -33.41
N ALA A 27 34.31 31.97 -34.28
CA ALA A 27 34.87 32.65 -35.44
C ALA A 27 34.86 31.68 -36.65
N ASN A 28 34.45 32.17 -37.85
CA ASN A 28 34.56 31.32 -39.00
C ASN A 28 36.01 31.31 -39.56
N PRO A 29 36.39 30.30 -40.36
CA PRO A 29 37.76 30.18 -40.89
C PRO A 29 38.28 31.40 -41.69
N LEU A 30 37.39 32.21 -42.22
CA LEU A 30 37.74 33.42 -42.95
C LEU A 30 38.28 34.51 -42.01
N VAL A 31 37.84 34.54 -40.76
CA VAL A 31 38.34 35.45 -39.72
C VAL A 31 39.85 35.16 -39.50
N GLU A 32 40.19 33.90 -39.36
CA GLU A 32 41.59 33.49 -39.17
C GLU A 32 42.52 33.92 -40.31
N ARG A 33 42.02 33.80 -41.54
CA ARG A 33 42.74 34.29 -42.73
C ARG A 33 42.88 35.81 -42.75
N THR A 34 41.85 36.53 -42.30
CA THR A 34 41.88 38.00 -42.29
C THR A 34 42.75 38.54 -41.19
N VAL A 35 42.75 37.89 -40.01
CA VAL A 35 43.57 38.26 -38.83
C VAL A 35 45.02 37.74 -38.93
N GLY A 36 45.31 36.81 -39.84
CA GLY A 36 46.63 36.19 -40.04
C GLY A 36 47.07 35.24 -38.88
N ARG A 37 46.14 34.84 -38.02
CA ARG A 37 46.42 33.91 -36.95
C ARG A 37 45.20 33.13 -36.55
N LYS A 38 45.41 32.00 -35.87
CA LYS A 38 44.32 31.18 -35.31
C LYS A 38 43.59 31.96 -34.23
N VAL A 39 42.25 32.00 -34.29
CA VAL A 39 41.37 32.68 -33.35
C VAL A 39 40.71 31.62 -32.49
N GLN A 40 41.12 31.49 -31.21
CA GLN A 40 40.56 30.54 -30.30
C GLN A 40 39.34 31.11 -29.55
N VAL A 41 38.37 30.24 -29.21
CA VAL A 41 37.29 30.59 -28.30
C VAL A 41 37.87 31.09 -26.97
N GLY A 42 37.39 32.19 -26.45
CA GLY A 42 37.94 32.88 -25.27
C GLY A 42 38.95 34.01 -25.59
N THR A 43 39.42 34.15 -26.84
CA THR A 43 40.24 35.29 -27.24
C THR A 43 39.49 36.60 -26.99
N ASN A 44 40.21 37.62 -26.40
CA ASN A 44 39.58 38.90 -26.18
C ASN A 44 39.51 39.72 -27.46
N ILE A 45 38.41 40.42 -27.74
CA ILE A 45 38.18 41.26 -28.90
C ILE A 45 39.30 42.32 -29.08
N ASP A 46 39.83 42.88 -27.98
CA ASP A 46 40.89 43.89 -28.02
C ASP A 46 42.22 43.35 -28.56
N GLN A 47 42.38 42.04 -28.65
CA GLN A 47 43.54 41.41 -29.30
C GLN A 47 43.36 41.31 -30.81
N LEU A 48 42.15 41.46 -31.31
CA LEU A 48 41.82 41.32 -32.73
C LEU A 48 41.57 42.67 -33.42
N PHE A 49 41.03 43.64 -32.69
CA PHE A 49 40.55 44.91 -33.24
C PHE A 49 40.92 46.14 -32.38
N LEU A 50 41.10 47.29 -33.05
CA LEU A 50 41.25 48.59 -32.42
C LEU A 50 40.27 49.57 -33.09
N GLU A 51 39.79 50.58 -32.33
CA GLU A 51 38.99 51.64 -32.86
C GLU A 51 39.87 52.67 -33.61
N LEU A 52 39.54 52.94 -34.89
CA LEU A 52 40.35 53.81 -35.71
C LEU A 52 40.28 55.31 -35.33
N GLU A 53 39.13 55.77 -34.82
CA GLU A 53 38.95 57.21 -34.57
C GLU A 53 39.52 57.72 -33.27
N ASN A 54 39.57 56.88 -32.23
CA ASN A 54 39.99 57.29 -30.89
C ASN A 54 41.06 56.41 -30.25
N GLY A 55 41.53 55.36 -30.89
CA GLY A 55 42.55 54.42 -30.34
C GLY A 55 42.05 53.61 -29.12
N GLN A 56 40.74 53.59 -28.87
CA GLN A 56 40.18 52.88 -27.74
C GLN A 56 40.06 51.36 -27.99
N PRO A 57 40.13 50.54 -26.93
CA PRO A 57 39.92 49.11 -27.05
C PRO A 57 38.54 48.78 -27.62
N ALA A 58 38.44 47.80 -28.53
CA ALA A 58 37.18 47.39 -29.16
C ALA A 58 36.14 46.89 -28.12
N SER A 59 36.59 46.42 -26.98
CA SER A 59 35.73 46.05 -25.85
C SER A 59 34.91 47.23 -25.29
N THR A 60 35.38 48.48 -25.49
CA THR A 60 34.64 49.69 -25.12
C THR A 60 33.44 49.91 -25.98
N LEU A 61 33.55 49.57 -27.30
CA LEU A 61 32.43 49.59 -28.23
C LEU A 61 31.35 48.56 -27.86
N LEU A 62 31.74 47.39 -27.40
CA LEU A 62 30.75 46.39 -26.96
C LEU A 62 29.94 46.88 -25.78
N ARG A 63 30.55 47.63 -24.85
CA ARG A 63 29.85 48.21 -23.70
C ARG A 63 28.90 49.35 -24.11
N SER A 64 29.29 50.11 -25.11
CA SER A 64 28.43 51.19 -25.65
C SER A 64 27.31 50.60 -26.54
N ALA A 65 27.61 49.63 -27.37
CA ALA A 65 26.64 48.94 -28.24
C ALA A 65 25.58 48.15 -27.47
N ALA A 66 25.86 47.68 -26.25
CA ALA A 66 24.85 47.13 -25.40
C ALA A 66 23.66 48.02 -25.04
N ARG A 67 23.83 49.35 -25.30
CA ARG A 67 22.76 50.35 -25.16
C ARG A 67 22.04 50.68 -26.47
N TRP A 68 22.54 50.21 -27.64
CA TRP A 68 22.01 50.52 -28.99
C TRP A 68 21.64 49.20 -29.68
N SER A 69 20.59 49.22 -30.44
CA SER A 69 20.10 48.02 -31.16
C SER A 69 21.02 47.54 -32.27
N ALA A 70 21.90 48.36 -32.81
CA ALA A 70 22.94 48.01 -33.78
C ALA A 70 24.01 49.12 -33.82
N TRP A 71 25.27 48.75 -34.09
CA TRP A 71 26.36 49.69 -34.31
C TRP A 71 27.04 49.39 -35.63
N SER A 72 27.47 50.41 -36.35
CA SER A 72 28.31 50.27 -37.54
C SER A 72 29.40 51.31 -37.54
N GLY A 73 30.64 50.93 -37.80
CA GLY A 73 31.81 51.83 -37.83
C GLY A 73 33.02 51.13 -38.43
N MET A 74 34.15 51.83 -38.37
CA MET A 74 35.44 51.36 -38.92
C MET A 74 36.28 50.86 -37.73
N LEU A 75 36.86 49.69 -37.86
CA LEU A 75 37.84 49.13 -36.92
C LEU A 75 39.15 48.76 -37.63
N GLU A 76 40.25 48.85 -36.91
CA GLU A 76 41.55 48.37 -37.31
C GLU A 76 41.71 46.91 -36.96
N ILE A 77 42.08 46.06 -37.93
CA ILE A 77 42.40 44.67 -37.73
C ILE A 77 43.87 44.52 -37.43
N ARG A 78 44.21 43.94 -36.30
CA ARG A 78 45.57 43.54 -35.97
C ARG A 78 45.92 42.25 -36.68
N ASN A 79 46.70 42.33 -37.74
CA ASN A 79 47.23 41.18 -38.46
C ASN A 79 48.65 40.91 -38.03
N ALA A 80 48.94 39.68 -37.59
CA ALA A 80 50.26 39.28 -37.11
C ALA A 80 51.33 39.17 -38.21
N ASP A 81 50.88 38.99 -39.46
CA ASP A 81 51.73 38.75 -40.62
C ASP A 81 52.08 40.05 -41.39
N LEU A 82 51.40 41.15 -41.11
CA LEU A 82 51.59 42.42 -41.78
C LEU A 82 52.23 43.46 -40.89
N ARG A 83 53.21 44.21 -41.44
CA ARG A 83 53.87 45.28 -40.67
C ARG A 83 53.02 46.51 -40.43
N GLU A 84 51.91 46.67 -41.23
CA GLU A 84 50.94 47.74 -41.06
C GLU A 84 49.55 47.15 -40.80
N PRO A 85 48.75 47.75 -39.90
CA PRO A 85 47.44 47.28 -39.63
C PRO A 85 46.50 47.45 -40.82
N ILE A 86 45.68 46.49 -41.12
CA ILE A 86 44.67 46.56 -42.18
C ILE A 86 43.49 47.41 -41.65
N ARG A 87 43.20 48.48 -42.36
CA ARG A 87 41.97 49.25 -42.12
C ARG A 87 40.78 48.46 -42.64
N ALA A 88 40.05 47.92 -41.73
CA ALA A 88 38.86 47.13 -42.08
C ALA A 88 37.69 48.04 -42.28
N ALA A 89 36.97 47.68 -43.22
CA ALA A 89 35.73 48.26 -43.65
C ALA A 89 34.64 48.09 -42.54
N LYS A 90 33.50 48.38 -42.88
CA LYS A 90 32.28 48.50 -42.07
C LYS A 90 31.97 47.26 -41.27
N ILE A 91 31.93 47.41 -39.94
CA ILE A 91 31.51 46.38 -39.00
C ILE A 91 30.10 46.71 -38.53
N ILE A 92 29.22 45.73 -38.58
CA ILE A 92 27.84 45.80 -38.03
C ILE A 92 27.77 44.96 -36.81
N LEU A 93 27.44 45.57 -35.69
CA LEU A 93 27.26 44.92 -34.39
C LEU A 93 25.77 44.77 -34.18
N GLN A 94 25.30 43.52 -34.09
CA GLN A 94 23.91 43.23 -33.85
C GLN A 94 23.75 42.36 -32.59
N PRO A 95 23.14 42.87 -31.53
CA PRO A 95 22.84 42.06 -30.34
C PRO A 95 21.75 41.05 -30.69
N ASP A 96 21.99 39.77 -30.33
CA ASP A 96 20.95 38.73 -30.37
C ASP A 96 20.38 38.54 -28.96
N PRO A 97 19.13 38.97 -28.72
CA PRO A 97 18.50 38.88 -27.40
C PRO A 97 18.29 37.43 -26.92
N ARG A 98 18.25 36.45 -27.81
CA ARG A 98 18.03 35.02 -27.47
C ARG A 98 19.25 34.37 -26.83
N PHE A 99 20.46 34.87 -27.14
CA PHE A 99 21.69 34.16 -26.72
C PHE A 99 22.61 35.01 -25.83
N ASP A 100 22.22 36.21 -25.46
CA ASP A 100 23.09 37.15 -24.75
C ASP A 100 24.44 37.39 -25.42
N ARG A 101 24.46 37.37 -26.79
CA ARG A 101 25.63 37.37 -27.65
C ARG A 101 25.54 38.50 -28.62
N GLN A 102 26.70 38.94 -29.14
CA GLN A 102 26.80 39.95 -30.17
C GLN A 102 27.47 39.34 -31.40
N VAL A 103 26.88 39.57 -32.59
CA VAL A 103 27.39 39.06 -33.86
C VAL A 103 28.07 40.20 -34.59
N TRP A 104 29.26 39.97 -35.02
CA TRP A 104 30.04 40.95 -35.79
C TRP A 104 30.22 40.46 -37.22
N LEU A 105 29.82 41.30 -38.15
CA LEU A 105 30.06 41.07 -39.60
C LEU A 105 31.12 42.05 -40.02
N ILE A 106 32.25 41.55 -40.53
CA ILE A 106 33.37 42.36 -40.97
C ILE A 106 33.33 42.41 -42.49
N PHE A 107 33.31 43.61 -43.03
CA PHE A 107 33.40 43.87 -44.44
C PHE A 107 34.68 44.63 -44.75
N ALA A 108 35.55 44.13 -45.66
CA ALA A 108 36.77 44.85 -46.10
C ALA A 108 36.42 45.78 -47.19
N GLU A 109 36.77 47.08 -47.05
CA GLU A 109 36.65 48.13 -48.17
C GLU A 109 37.94 48.30 -48.93
N ASP A 110 39.07 47.74 -48.52
CA ASP A 110 40.36 47.97 -49.24
C ASP A 110 40.52 47.00 -50.40
N PRO A 111 40.68 47.57 -51.67
CA PRO A 111 40.85 46.76 -52.88
C PRO A 111 42.17 45.98 -52.94
N GLN A 112 43.11 46.17 -51.97
CA GLN A 112 44.39 45.45 -51.92
C GLN A 112 44.38 44.14 -51.16
N ILE A 113 43.28 43.78 -50.53
CA ILE A 113 43.12 42.48 -49.96
C ILE A 113 42.80 41.48 -51.05
N ASN A 114 43.83 40.85 -51.61
CA ASN A 114 43.74 39.89 -52.69
C ASN A 114 42.64 38.85 -52.50
N GLY A 115 41.60 38.93 -53.33
CA GLY A 115 40.58 37.90 -53.49
C GLY A 115 39.22 38.13 -52.79
N MET A 116 39.01 39.25 -52.08
CA MET A 116 37.65 39.58 -51.56
C MET A 116 36.85 40.39 -52.62
N PRO A 117 35.63 40.03 -52.95
CA PRO A 117 34.80 40.79 -53.84
C PRO A 117 34.42 42.12 -53.18
N ILE A 118 34.84 43.25 -53.87
CA ILE A 118 34.40 44.60 -53.53
C ILE A 118 32.89 44.63 -53.54
N LEU A 119 32.27 45.02 -52.40
CA LEU A 119 30.83 45.23 -52.34
C LEU A 119 30.46 46.42 -53.21
N THR A 120 30.26 46.14 -54.50
CA THR A 120 29.60 47.12 -55.42
C THR A 120 28.13 47.27 -54.97
N PRO A 121 27.43 48.33 -55.33
CA PRO A 121 25.97 48.44 -55.05
C PRO A 121 25.17 47.19 -55.44
N ARG A 122 25.60 46.44 -56.46
CA ARG A 122 25.03 45.14 -56.89
C ARG A 122 25.35 44.01 -55.93
N SER A 123 26.52 43.99 -55.33
CA SER A 123 26.87 42.93 -54.30
C SER A 123 26.21 43.20 -52.95
N GLY A 124 25.95 44.45 -52.55
CA GLY A 124 25.14 44.77 -51.36
C GLY A 124 23.70 44.31 -51.50
N MET A 125 23.11 44.42 -52.72
CA MET A 125 21.78 43.83 -52.99
C MET A 125 21.80 42.32 -52.94
N SER A 126 22.83 41.66 -53.38
CA SER A 126 22.94 40.19 -53.28
C SER A 126 23.06 39.73 -51.87
N LEU A 127 23.79 40.46 -51.01
CA LEU A 127 23.91 40.14 -49.58
C LEU A 127 22.59 40.33 -48.83
N ALA A 128 21.97 41.51 -49.02
CA ALA A 128 20.67 41.78 -48.37
C ALA A 128 19.63 40.73 -48.77
N ARG A 129 19.62 40.31 -50.01
CA ARG A 129 18.77 39.25 -50.53
C ARG A 129 19.08 37.93 -49.88
N THR A 130 20.34 37.51 -49.76
CA THR A 130 20.72 36.26 -49.11
C THR A 130 20.37 36.25 -47.63
N LEU A 131 20.50 37.39 -46.93
CA LEU A 131 20.09 37.49 -45.49
C LEU A 131 18.58 37.42 -45.34
N ILE A 132 17.82 38.05 -46.21
CA ILE A 132 16.36 37.95 -46.21
C ILE A 132 15.93 36.53 -46.53
N GLU A 133 16.48 35.93 -47.59
CA GLU A 133 16.10 34.59 -48.03
C GLU A 133 16.38 33.50 -47.01
N ASN A 134 17.44 33.60 -46.21
CA ASN A 134 17.81 32.59 -45.20
C ASN A 134 17.37 32.93 -43.78
N SER A 135 16.55 33.96 -43.58
CA SER A 135 16.00 34.27 -42.25
C SER A 135 14.97 33.21 -41.83
N PRO A 136 15.04 32.73 -40.57
CA PRO A 136 13.99 31.88 -40.01
C PRO A 136 12.69 32.65 -39.77
N ASP A 137 12.75 33.97 -39.71
CA ASP A 137 11.62 34.85 -39.50
C ASP A 137 10.97 35.27 -40.82
N PHE A 138 9.70 35.66 -40.77
CA PHE A 138 9.00 36.14 -41.93
C PHE A 138 9.43 37.58 -42.24
N ILE A 139 10.16 37.77 -43.33
CA ILE A 139 10.60 39.08 -43.83
C ILE A 139 9.89 39.34 -45.14
N ILE A 140 9.30 40.55 -45.26
CA ILE A 140 8.61 40.99 -46.45
C ILE A 140 9.13 42.38 -46.81
N PHE A 141 9.64 42.54 -48.01
CA PHE A 141 9.99 43.84 -48.57
C PHE A 141 9.02 44.17 -49.68
N ARG A 142 8.35 45.34 -49.59
CA ARG A 142 7.32 45.79 -50.48
C ARG A 142 7.63 47.22 -51.03
N ASP A 143 7.12 47.59 -52.22
CA ASP A 143 7.14 48.93 -52.65
C ASP A 143 6.09 49.81 -51.86
N LEU A 144 6.08 51.12 -52.10
CA LEU A 144 5.12 52.04 -51.48
C LEU A 144 3.68 51.87 -51.98
N GLN A 145 3.48 51.10 -53.03
CA GLN A 145 2.18 50.68 -53.57
C GLN A 145 1.71 49.34 -52.94
N GLY A 146 2.52 48.73 -52.06
CA GLY A 146 2.18 47.47 -51.33
C GLY A 146 2.55 46.20 -52.10
N ARG A 147 3.17 46.26 -53.26
CA ARG A 147 3.60 45.13 -54.08
C ARG A 147 4.81 44.46 -53.41
N ILE A 148 4.79 43.15 -53.33
CA ILE A 148 5.86 42.36 -52.72
C ILE A 148 7.06 42.32 -53.70
N LEU A 149 8.20 42.78 -53.19
CA LEU A 149 9.45 42.80 -53.97
C LEU A 149 10.34 41.61 -53.57
N HIS A 150 10.41 41.27 -52.25
CA HIS A 150 11.19 40.16 -51.75
C HIS A 150 10.55 39.59 -50.46
N THR A 151 10.72 38.28 -50.22
CA THR A 151 10.28 37.58 -49.03
C THR A 151 11.38 36.67 -48.52
N SER A 152 11.28 36.28 -47.25
CA SER A 152 12.13 35.22 -46.68
C SER A 152 11.64 33.84 -47.11
N ARG A 153 12.56 32.89 -47.24
CA ARG A 153 12.24 31.50 -47.58
C ARG A 153 11.26 30.87 -46.57
N SER A 154 11.44 31.16 -45.29
CA SER A 154 10.52 30.73 -44.22
C SER A 154 9.08 31.17 -44.44
N LEU A 155 8.90 32.40 -44.97
CA LEU A 155 7.58 32.88 -45.33
C LEU A 155 7.04 32.21 -46.60
N ASP A 156 7.88 32.03 -47.62
CA ASP A 156 7.48 31.37 -48.86
C ASP A 156 7.03 29.92 -48.59
N GLU A 157 7.77 29.19 -47.76
CA GLU A 157 7.39 27.83 -47.31
C GLU A 157 6.08 27.84 -46.52
N PHE A 158 5.87 28.81 -45.63
CA PHE A 158 4.62 28.96 -44.89
C PHE A 158 3.43 29.28 -45.80
N LEU A 159 3.62 30.14 -46.81
CA LEU A 159 2.60 30.53 -47.77
C LEU A 159 2.39 29.50 -48.88
N ALA A 160 3.25 28.47 -48.99
CA ALA A 160 3.29 27.49 -50.09
C ALA A 160 3.43 28.14 -51.46
N LEU A 161 4.15 29.25 -51.51
CA LEU A 161 4.43 29.96 -52.78
C LEU A 161 5.55 29.26 -53.55
N PRO A 162 5.46 29.16 -54.88
CA PRO A 162 6.55 28.60 -55.67
C PRO A 162 7.79 29.50 -55.56
N TYR A 163 8.94 28.91 -55.25
CA TYR A 163 10.24 29.58 -55.13
C TYR A 163 10.73 30.06 -56.50
N ARG A 164 10.26 31.18 -56.98
CA ARG A 164 10.78 31.86 -58.16
C ARG A 164 10.48 33.36 -58.07
N GLY A 165 11.52 34.17 -58.27
CA GLY A 165 11.51 35.59 -58.13
C GLY A 165 10.22 36.26 -58.66
N TYR A 166 9.64 37.02 -57.74
CA TYR A 166 8.35 37.65 -57.92
C TYR A 166 8.36 38.57 -59.09
N GLY A 167 7.75 38.14 -60.19
CA GLY A 167 7.43 38.92 -61.37
C GLY A 167 5.94 39.20 -61.52
N ALA A 168 5.18 38.90 -60.49
CA ALA A 168 3.75 39.12 -60.42
C ALA A 168 3.45 40.24 -59.42
N ASP A 169 2.50 41.12 -59.73
CA ASP A 169 2.00 42.22 -58.88
C ASP A 169 1.28 41.75 -57.63
N LEU A 170 1.90 40.81 -56.84
CA LEU A 170 1.33 40.26 -55.60
C LEU A 170 1.38 41.25 -54.44
N THR A 171 0.29 41.38 -53.75
CA THR A 171 0.15 42.15 -52.51
C THR A 171 -0.16 41.27 -51.29
N LEU A 172 -0.10 41.80 -50.07
CA LEU A 172 -0.48 41.06 -48.91
C LEU A 172 -1.96 40.62 -48.89
N ALA A 173 -2.83 41.34 -49.58
CA ALA A 173 -4.25 40.99 -49.69
C ALA A 173 -4.48 39.70 -50.52
N ASP A 174 -3.53 39.37 -51.41
CA ASP A 174 -3.63 38.18 -52.26
C ASP A 174 -3.24 36.89 -51.48
N ILE A 175 -2.52 37.02 -50.37
CA ILE A 175 -1.93 35.89 -49.64
C ILE A 175 -2.44 35.73 -48.22
N LEU A 176 -2.87 36.81 -47.58
CA LEU A 176 -3.37 36.79 -46.18
C LEU A 176 -4.90 36.79 -46.14
N SER A 177 -5.44 36.38 -45.00
CA SER A 177 -6.86 36.57 -44.72
C SER A 177 -7.22 38.08 -44.75
N ALA A 178 -8.45 38.41 -45.14
CA ALA A 178 -8.90 39.81 -45.21
C ALA A 178 -8.63 40.58 -43.90
N LYS A 179 -8.76 39.93 -42.76
CA LYS A 179 -8.48 40.52 -41.45
C LYS A 179 -7.01 40.83 -41.24
N SER A 180 -6.13 39.89 -41.55
CA SER A 180 -4.69 40.09 -41.46
C SER A 180 -4.19 41.14 -42.45
N ALA A 181 -4.65 41.10 -43.69
CA ALA A 181 -4.29 42.08 -44.72
C ALA A 181 -4.68 43.52 -44.34
N GLU A 182 -5.88 43.69 -43.76
CA GLU A 182 -6.36 45.02 -43.32
C GLU A 182 -5.52 45.53 -42.14
N GLN A 183 -5.12 44.67 -41.17
CA GLN A 183 -4.24 45.09 -40.11
C GLN A 183 -2.87 45.54 -40.63
N PHE A 184 -2.30 44.82 -41.57
CA PHE A 184 -1.03 45.23 -42.24
C PHE A 184 -1.16 46.54 -42.96
N ARG A 185 -2.30 46.80 -43.67
CA ARG A 185 -2.57 48.05 -44.35
C ARG A 185 -2.58 49.23 -43.39
N GLN A 186 -3.21 49.09 -42.22
CA GLN A 186 -3.23 50.11 -41.17
C GLN A 186 -1.80 50.39 -40.65
N PHE A 187 -0.98 49.41 -40.49
CA PHE A 187 0.41 49.60 -40.11
C PHE A 187 1.25 50.27 -41.17
N ASP A 188 1.02 49.95 -42.44
CA ASP A 188 1.68 50.59 -43.56
C ASP A 188 1.34 52.10 -43.66
N GLU A 189 0.07 52.46 -43.51
CA GLU A 189 -0.39 53.86 -43.51
C GLU A 189 0.26 54.65 -42.36
N GLU A 190 0.37 54.04 -41.20
CA GLU A 190 1.00 54.67 -39.99
C GLU A 190 2.49 54.92 -40.24
N VAL A 191 3.24 53.92 -40.74
CA VAL A 191 4.67 54.03 -41.04
C VAL A 191 4.93 55.03 -42.16
N VAL A 192 4.11 55.06 -43.19
CA VAL A 192 4.25 56.05 -44.30
C VAL A 192 3.97 57.46 -43.82
N ARG A 193 2.95 57.66 -42.97
CA ARG A 193 2.54 58.96 -42.43
C ARG A 193 3.55 59.53 -41.43
N THR A 194 4.04 58.70 -40.49
CA THR A 194 4.93 59.15 -39.41
C THR A 194 6.41 59.13 -39.78
N GLY A 195 6.79 58.26 -40.71
CA GLY A 195 8.18 57.98 -41.08
C GLY A 195 8.98 57.30 -39.98
N GLN A 196 8.32 56.88 -38.90
CA GLN A 196 8.94 56.21 -37.75
C GLN A 196 8.77 54.67 -37.89
N ARG A 197 9.70 53.95 -37.30
CA ARG A 197 9.58 52.51 -37.13
C ARG A 197 8.43 52.20 -36.16
N VAL A 198 7.52 51.34 -36.56
CA VAL A 198 6.39 50.96 -35.74
C VAL A 198 6.61 49.53 -35.25
N LEU A 199 6.60 49.36 -33.92
CA LEU A 199 6.65 48.08 -33.28
C LEU A 199 5.24 47.72 -32.81
N HIS A 200 4.64 46.72 -33.42
CA HIS A 200 3.30 46.27 -33.06
C HIS A 200 3.34 45.11 -32.12
N ALA A 201 2.26 44.99 -31.35
CA ALA A 201 2.04 43.86 -30.46
C ALA A 201 1.90 42.55 -31.26
N VAL A 202 1.76 41.45 -30.56
CA VAL A 202 1.56 40.12 -31.10
C VAL A 202 0.25 40.05 -31.90
N MET A 203 0.27 39.52 -33.10
CA MET A 203 -0.91 39.30 -33.93
C MET A 203 -0.91 37.93 -34.62
N HIS A 204 -2.08 37.50 -35.05
CA HIS A 204 -2.20 36.30 -35.87
C HIS A 204 -1.91 36.66 -37.34
N PHE A 205 -0.90 36.00 -37.90
CA PHE A 205 -0.59 36.04 -39.33
C PHE A 205 -1.32 34.87 -40.00
N GLU A 206 -2.50 35.14 -40.53
CA GLU A 206 -3.39 34.12 -41.06
C GLU A 206 -3.46 34.23 -42.59
N THR A 207 -3.28 33.10 -43.28
CA THR A 207 -3.37 32.99 -44.74
C THR A 207 -4.81 32.74 -45.19
N GLN A 208 -5.10 32.90 -46.50
CA GLN A 208 -6.42 32.62 -47.07
C GLN A 208 -6.86 31.16 -46.85
N ASP A 209 -5.94 30.20 -46.86
CA ASP A 209 -6.19 28.78 -46.60
C ASP A 209 -6.21 28.42 -45.09
N ARG A 210 -6.35 29.43 -44.20
CA ARG A 210 -6.46 29.33 -42.71
C ARG A 210 -5.23 28.79 -41.99
N ARG A 211 -4.06 28.77 -42.60
CA ARG A 211 -2.83 28.57 -41.83
C ARG A 211 -2.58 29.79 -40.97
N SER A 212 -2.27 29.61 -39.71
CA SER A 212 -2.03 30.71 -38.77
C SER A 212 -0.73 30.54 -38.05
N ARG A 213 -0.03 31.63 -37.79
CA ARG A 213 1.13 31.75 -36.91
C ARG A 213 0.95 32.99 -36.04
N LEU A 214 1.40 32.88 -34.82
CA LEU A 214 1.46 34.01 -33.91
C LEU A 214 2.77 34.76 -34.19
N VAL A 215 2.69 36.02 -34.63
CA VAL A 215 3.87 36.78 -34.98
C VAL A 215 3.94 38.11 -34.24
N ARG A 216 5.15 38.53 -33.96
CA ARG A 216 5.44 39.91 -33.51
C ARG A 216 5.93 40.68 -34.71
N VAL A 217 5.22 41.72 -35.09
CA VAL A 217 5.46 42.45 -36.30
C VAL A 217 6.19 43.77 -36.05
N VAL A 218 7.20 44.05 -36.88
CA VAL A 218 7.93 45.32 -36.95
C VAL A 218 7.87 45.83 -38.35
N HIS A 219 7.40 47.07 -38.54
CA HIS A 219 7.35 47.73 -39.83
C HIS A 219 8.32 48.93 -39.85
N GLU A 220 9.04 49.05 -40.94
CA GLU A 220 9.99 50.14 -41.14
C GLU A 220 9.95 50.63 -42.59
N ARG A 221 10.00 51.97 -42.76
CA ARG A 221 10.10 52.57 -44.09
C ARG A 221 11.57 52.66 -44.47
N ILE A 222 11.92 52.09 -45.65
CA ILE A 222 13.27 52.17 -46.21
C ILE A 222 13.26 53.28 -47.26
N LYS A 223 14.16 54.30 -47.07
CA LYS A 223 14.45 55.32 -48.08
C LYS A 223 15.39 54.67 -49.07
N GLY A 224 15.01 54.72 -50.35
CA GLY A 224 15.82 54.19 -51.44
C GLY A 224 17.20 54.90 -51.55
N GLY A 225 18.21 54.09 -51.86
CA GLY A 225 19.59 54.55 -52.03
C GLY A 225 20.48 53.34 -52.32
N GLY A 226 21.58 53.50 -53.07
CA GLY A 226 22.48 52.41 -53.35
C GLY A 226 21.89 51.28 -54.21
N GLY A 227 20.81 51.58 -54.99
CA GLY A 227 20.14 50.60 -55.86
C GLY A 227 18.90 49.96 -55.29
N LEU A 228 18.54 50.23 -54.01
CA LEU A 228 17.27 49.78 -53.43
C LEU A 228 16.15 50.78 -53.70
N PRO A 229 14.93 50.35 -54.07
CA PRO A 229 13.78 51.23 -54.21
C PRO A 229 13.29 51.72 -52.83
N ASN A 230 12.55 52.85 -52.77
CA ASN A 230 11.78 53.24 -51.62
C ASN A 230 10.77 52.14 -51.36
N GLY A 231 10.65 51.69 -50.08
CA GLY A 231 9.70 50.65 -49.77
C GLY A 231 9.43 50.50 -48.28
N LEU A 232 8.65 49.43 -47.95
CA LEU A 232 8.28 49.03 -46.62
C LEU A 232 8.92 47.68 -46.32
N LEU A 233 9.65 47.59 -45.24
CA LEU A 233 10.22 46.36 -44.72
C LEU A 233 9.43 45.93 -43.54
N THR A 234 8.92 44.70 -43.57
CA THR A 234 8.18 44.07 -42.50
C THR A 234 8.97 42.89 -41.97
N PHE A 235 9.23 42.88 -40.66
CA PHE A 235 9.72 41.72 -39.96
C PHE A 235 8.56 41.15 -39.11
N ALA A 236 8.19 39.92 -39.37
CA ALA A 236 7.19 39.24 -38.61
C ALA A 236 7.84 38.02 -37.90
N LEU A 237 8.28 38.24 -36.67
CA LEU A 237 8.95 37.25 -35.86
C LEU A 237 7.93 36.16 -35.45
N ASN A 238 8.13 34.94 -35.88
CA ASN A 238 7.28 33.83 -35.52
C ASN A 238 7.54 33.42 -34.05
N ILE A 239 6.56 33.68 -33.18
CA ILE A 239 6.64 33.40 -31.73
C ILE A 239 5.68 32.28 -31.30
N THR A 240 5.09 31.53 -32.22
CA THR A 240 4.09 30.51 -31.96
C THR A 240 4.63 29.45 -31.00
N GLU A 241 5.78 28.87 -31.32
CA GLU A 241 6.40 27.81 -30.48
C GLU A 241 6.78 28.33 -29.11
N SER A 242 7.36 29.55 -29.04
CA SER A 242 7.75 30.15 -27.76
C SER A 242 6.55 30.45 -26.85
N VAL A 243 5.42 30.87 -27.41
CA VAL A 243 4.19 31.12 -26.63
C VAL A 243 3.56 29.81 -26.19
N ASP A 244 3.54 28.80 -27.05
CA ASP A 244 3.02 27.47 -26.73
C ASP A 244 3.85 26.80 -25.61
N GLU A 245 5.18 26.88 -25.70
CA GLU A 245 6.09 26.37 -24.67
C GLU A 245 5.88 27.11 -23.33
N HIS A 246 5.80 28.45 -23.38
CA HIS A 246 5.52 29.25 -22.20
C HIS A 246 4.18 28.88 -21.54
N ASN A 247 3.13 28.68 -22.32
CA ASN A 247 1.82 28.27 -21.82
C ASN A 247 1.88 26.85 -21.20
N ARG A 248 2.58 25.90 -21.85
CA ARG A 248 2.78 24.55 -21.29
C ARG A 248 3.52 24.60 -19.95
N LEU A 249 4.60 25.39 -19.87
CA LEU A 249 5.36 25.55 -18.64
C LEU A 249 4.51 26.20 -17.53
N ARG A 250 3.68 27.20 -17.87
CA ARG A 250 2.80 27.86 -16.91
C ARG A 250 1.78 26.87 -16.35
N ILE A 251 1.11 26.08 -17.20
CA ILE A 251 0.15 25.06 -16.77
C ILE A 251 0.83 23.99 -15.91
N ALA A 252 2.06 23.58 -16.28
CA ALA A 252 2.82 22.62 -15.48
C ALA A 252 3.21 23.18 -14.11
N LEU A 253 3.58 24.47 -14.05
CA LEU A 253 3.91 25.15 -12.80
C LEU A 253 2.68 25.27 -11.89
N GLU A 254 1.55 25.74 -12.43
CA GLU A 254 0.29 25.84 -11.69
C GLU A 254 -0.11 24.47 -11.07
N LYS A 255 -0.02 23.39 -11.86
CA LYS A 255 -0.25 22.03 -11.36
C LYS A 255 0.74 21.62 -10.27
N ALA A 256 2.02 21.96 -10.43
CA ALA A 256 3.03 21.63 -9.42
C ALA A 256 2.80 22.40 -8.11
N GLU A 257 2.37 23.66 -8.20
CA GLU A 257 2.01 24.47 -7.03
C GLU A 257 0.77 23.95 -6.31
N GLU A 258 -0.27 23.50 -7.06
CA GLU A 258 -1.46 22.87 -6.50
C GLU A 258 -1.09 21.58 -5.73
N VAL A 259 -0.26 20.72 -6.31
CA VAL A 259 0.22 19.49 -5.67
C VAL A 259 1.05 19.80 -4.42
N ALA A 260 1.92 20.82 -4.49
CA ALA A 260 2.72 21.23 -3.35
C ALA A 260 1.84 21.80 -2.22
N ALA A 261 0.86 22.62 -2.54
CA ALA A 261 -0.09 23.17 -1.56
C ALA A 261 -0.90 22.06 -0.88
N ALA A 262 -1.42 21.10 -1.64
CA ALA A 262 -2.13 19.94 -1.10
C ALA A 262 -1.23 19.13 -0.16
N LYS A 263 0.05 18.92 -0.52
CA LYS A 263 1.03 18.22 0.33
C LYS A 263 1.34 18.97 1.64
N TRP A 264 1.45 20.29 1.61
CA TRP A 264 1.63 21.07 2.82
C TRP A 264 0.40 21.04 3.73
N GLN A 265 -0.79 21.11 3.14
CA GLN A 265 -2.04 20.99 3.89
C GLN A 265 -2.15 19.59 4.55
N PHE A 266 -1.71 18.53 3.84
CA PHE A 266 -1.58 17.18 4.39
C PHE A 266 -0.73 17.15 5.66
N VAL A 267 0.49 17.69 5.60
CA VAL A 267 1.41 17.69 6.76
C VAL A 267 0.82 18.46 7.94
N ALA A 268 0.17 19.59 7.68
CA ALA A 268 -0.47 20.40 8.71
C ALA A 268 -1.62 19.65 9.40
N ASN A 269 -2.51 19.03 8.64
CA ASN A 269 -3.64 18.26 9.16
C ASN A 269 -3.18 17.06 9.99
N VAL A 270 -2.24 16.26 9.48
CA VAL A 270 -1.65 15.11 10.19
C VAL A 270 -1.03 15.55 11.51
N THR A 271 -0.26 16.65 11.49
CA THR A 271 0.36 17.18 12.70
C THR A 271 -0.68 17.56 13.75
N HIS A 272 -1.79 18.17 13.30
CA HIS A 272 -2.88 18.56 14.20
C HIS A 272 -3.59 17.33 14.80
N GLU A 273 -3.86 16.31 13.99
CA GLU A 273 -4.52 15.08 14.44
C GLU A 273 -3.64 14.20 15.34
N ILE A 274 -2.32 14.20 15.15
CA ILE A 274 -1.36 13.56 16.06
C ILE A 274 -1.30 14.32 17.39
N ARG A 275 -1.32 15.67 17.35
CA ARG A 275 -1.22 16.50 18.55
C ARG A 275 -2.42 16.36 19.47
N ASN A 276 -3.63 16.18 18.93
CA ASN A 276 -4.87 16.11 19.71
C ASN A 276 -4.87 14.96 20.74
N PRO A 277 -4.68 13.68 20.36
CA PRO A 277 -4.62 12.56 21.31
C PRO A 277 -3.42 12.69 22.27
N ILE A 278 -2.27 13.22 21.81
CA ILE A 278 -1.11 13.44 22.67
C ILE A 278 -1.46 14.45 23.78
N ASN A 279 -2.05 15.60 23.44
CA ASN A 279 -2.46 16.60 24.43
C ASN A 279 -3.52 16.07 25.40
N ALA A 280 -4.46 15.22 24.91
CA ALA A 280 -5.46 14.57 25.75
C ALA A 280 -4.80 13.60 26.75
N ILE A 281 -3.84 12.79 26.29
CA ILE A 281 -3.07 11.89 27.18
C ILE A 281 -2.31 12.69 28.20
N GLN A 282 -1.57 13.72 27.78
CA GLN A 282 -0.80 14.59 28.69
C GLN A 282 -1.69 15.25 29.72
N GLY A 283 -2.79 15.89 29.33
CA GLY A 283 -3.72 16.54 30.24
C GLY A 283 -4.36 15.59 31.25
N LEU A 284 -4.73 14.36 30.82
CA LEU A 284 -5.22 13.33 31.73
C LEU A 284 -4.15 12.85 32.71
N CYS A 285 -2.90 12.72 32.27
CA CYS A 285 -1.77 12.35 33.14
C CYS A 285 -1.47 13.48 34.15
N GLU A 286 -1.33 14.73 33.70
CA GLU A 286 -1.05 15.90 34.56
C GLU A 286 -2.12 16.06 35.63
N THR A 287 -3.41 16.05 35.25
CA THR A 287 -4.53 16.18 36.20
C THR A 287 -4.50 15.08 37.27
N ASN A 288 -4.13 13.83 36.89
CA ASN A 288 -4.09 12.74 37.86
C ASN A 288 -2.83 12.76 38.74
N LEU A 289 -1.68 13.23 38.21
CA LEU A 289 -0.46 13.43 38.99
C LEU A 289 -0.64 14.54 40.04
N GLU A 290 -1.30 15.66 39.68
CA GLU A 290 -1.63 16.75 40.59
C GLU A 290 -2.59 16.31 41.70
N ALA A 291 -3.52 15.40 41.42
CA ALA A 291 -4.46 14.87 42.38
C ALA A 291 -3.81 13.94 43.44
N GLY A 292 -2.58 13.45 43.20
CA GLY A 292 -1.80 12.63 44.11
C GLY A 292 -2.42 11.28 44.51
N ALA A 293 -3.50 10.88 43.81
CA ALA A 293 -4.21 9.63 44.02
C ALA A 293 -3.92 8.67 42.82
N ALA A 294 -4.05 7.36 43.07
CA ALA A 294 -3.98 6.38 41.98
C ALA A 294 -5.07 6.69 40.95
N PRO A 295 -4.76 6.75 39.63
CA PRO A 295 -5.73 7.07 38.60
C PRO A 295 -6.89 6.07 38.60
N ALA A 296 -8.12 6.58 38.56
CA ALA A 296 -9.30 5.76 38.44
C ALA A 296 -9.25 4.91 37.14
N PRO A 297 -9.77 3.65 37.16
CA PRO A 297 -9.78 2.80 35.97
C PRO A 297 -10.34 3.49 34.71
N GLU A 298 -11.32 4.35 34.87
CA GLU A 298 -11.94 5.14 33.79
C GLU A 298 -10.95 6.10 33.12
N VAL A 299 -10.03 6.70 33.87
CA VAL A 299 -9.00 7.60 33.33
C VAL A 299 -7.98 6.81 32.53
N LEU A 300 -7.57 5.65 33.05
CA LEU A 300 -6.66 4.76 32.34
C LEU A 300 -7.28 4.25 31.02
N LEU A 301 -8.58 3.95 31.02
CA LEU A 301 -9.32 3.57 29.81
C LEU A 301 -9.38 4.72 28.80
N LYS A 302 -9.53 5.97 29.22
CA LYS A 302 -9.49 7.14 28.34
C LYS A 302 -8.10 7.35 27.76
N ILE A 303 -7.05 7.26 28.56
CA ILE A 303 -5.66 7.34 28.08
C ILE A 303 -5.40 6.25 27.03
N GLN A 304 -5.85 5.00 27.31
CA GLN A 304 -5.71 3.90 26.37
C GLN A 304 -6.47 4.14 25.06
N ALA A 305 -7.66 4.74 25.13
CA ALA A 305 -8.45 5.09 23.95
C ALA A 305 -7.72 6.14 23.08
N CYS A 306 -7.19 7.20 23.69
CA CYS A 306 -6.41 8.23 22.97
C CYS A 306 -5.11 7.66 22.38
N ALA A 307 -4.44 6.73 23.08
CA ALA A 307 -3.25 6.07 22.55
C ALA A 307 -3.56 5.19 21.32
N ARG A 308 -4.69 4.49 21.33
CA ARG A 308 -5.15 3.72 20.15
C ARG A 308 -5.50 4.62 18.98
N GLU A 309 -6.19 5.74 19.22
CA GLU A 309 -6.52 6.72 18.19
C GLU A 309 -5.25 7.30 17.53
N LEU A 310 -4.21 7.55 18.33
CA LEU A 310 -2.90 7.96 17.82
C LEU A 310 -2.24 6.89 16.95
N GLU A 311 -2.26 5.63 17.42
CA GLU A 311 -1.71 4.49 16.68
C GLU A 311 -2.41 4.32 15.33
N ASP A 312 -3.75 4.40 15.31
CA ASP A 312 -4.54 4.30 14.09
C ASP A 312 -4.24 5.45 13.12
N THR A 313 -4.11 6.69 13.64
CA THR A 313 -3.73 7.87 12.84
C THR A 313 -2.35 7.69 12.19
N VAL A 314 -1.34 7.28 12.96
CA VAL A 314 0.02 7.04 12.43
C VAL A 314 0.00 5.94 11.37
N ARG A 315 -0.72 4.87 11.61
CA ARG A 315 -0.87 3.76 10.65
C ARG A 315 -1.52 4.24 9.35
N ASP A 316 -2.58 5.03 9.42
CA ASP A 316 -3.25 5.60 8.25
C ASP A 316 -2.32 6.48 7.41
N VAL A 317 -1.50 7.30 8.06
CA VAL A 317 -0.50 8.15 7.38
C VAL A 317 0.58 7.32 6.68
N LEU A 318 1.11 6.30 7.36
CA LEU A 318 2.12 5.40 6.78
C LEU A 318 1.58 4.65 5.57
N ASP A 319 0.36 4.17 5.65
CA ASP A 319 -0.26 3.44 4.55
C ASP A 319 -0.63 4.36 3.38
N PHE A 320 -1.14 5.57 3.66
CA PHE A 320 -1.34 6.58 2.63
C PHE A 320 -0.02 6.90 1.90
N SER A 321 1.07 7.09 2.65
CA SER A 321 2.40 7.34 2.05
C SER A 321 2.91 6.20 1.15
N ARG A 322 2.58 4.94 1.48
CA ARG A 322 2.92 3.77 0.66
C ARG A 322 2.04 3.68 -0.58
N LEU A 323 0.75 3.97 -0.44
CA LEU A 323 -0.23 3.99 -1.54
C LEU A 323 0.10 5.08 -2.57
N ASP A 324 0.48 6.27 -2.13
CA ASP A 324 0.81 7.42 -2.99
C ASP A 324 2.03 7.16 -3.89
N ARG A 325 2.97 6.32 -3.44
CA ARG A 325 4.15 5.91 -4.20
C ARG A 325 3.89 4.78 -5.22
N GLY A 326 2.67 4.25 -5.29
CA GLY A 326 2.32 3.13 -6.17
C GLY A 326 2.96 1.78 -5.77
N ASN A 327 3.59 1.68 -4.60
CA ASN A 327 4.32 0.50 -4.13
C ASN A 327 3.45 -0.41 -3.25
N VAL A 328 2.20 -0.66 -3.66
CA VAL A 328 1.34 -1.60 -2.94
C VAL A 328 1.51 -2.99 -3.54
N THR A 329 2.23 -3.84 -2.84
CA THR A 329 2.24 -5.27 -3.13
C THR A 329 1.00 -5.91 -2.55
N ILE A 330 0.22 -6.61 -3.37
CA ILE A 330 -0.92 -7.42 -2.94
C ILE A 330 -0.42 -8.85 -2.74
N GLU A 331 -0.62 -9.37 -1.53
CA GLU A 331 -0.30 -10.76 -1.22
C GLU A 331 -1.41 -11.68 -1.76
N SER A 332 -1.04 -12.87 -2.19
CA SER A 332 -1.99 -13.92 -2.62
C SER A 332 -1.82 -15.13 -1.74
N ILE A 333 -2.43 -15.07 -0.54
CA ILE A 333 -2.37 -16.15 0.45
C ILE A 333 -3.78 -16.71 0.73
N PRO A 334 -3.92 -17.99 1.13
CA PRO A 334 -5.21 -18.54 1.49
C PRO A 334 -5.82 -17.84 2.70
N PHE A 335 -7.06 -17.38 2.60
CA PHE A 335 -7.81 -16.85 3.75
C PHE A 335 -9.32 -17.08 3.62
N ASN A 336 -10.02 -16.94 4.75
CA ASN A 336 -11.48 -17.07 4.79
C ASN A 336 -12.12 -15.67 4.79
N PRO A 337 -12.79 -15.26 3.70
CA PRO A 337 -13.40 -13.92 3.60
C PRO A 337 -14.63 -13.77 4.47
N VAL A 338 -15.36 -14.86 4.72
CA VAL A 338 -16.53 -14.90 5.63
C VAL A 338 -16.07 -14.58 7.05
N ARG A 339 -15.07 -15.32 7.54
CA ARG A 339 -14.50 -15.12 8.86
C ARG A 339 -13.89 -13.73 9.04
N ALA A 340 -13.24 -13.20 7.98
CA ALA A 340 -12.69 -11.84 7.99
C ALA A 340 -13.78 -10.77 8.23
N LEU A 341 -14.95 -10.90 7.60
CA LEU A 341 -16.07 -9.99 7.85
C LEU A 341 -16.65 -10.16 9.27
N GLU A 342 -16.85 -11.41 9.70
CA GLU A 342 -17.43 -11.74 11.01
C GLU A 342 -16.55 -11.20 12.16
N GLU A 343 -15.24 -11.45 12.11
CA GLU A 343 -14.27 -11.01 13.11
C GLU A 343 -14.20 -9.47 13.20
N VAL A 344 -14.18 -8.78 12.05
CA VAL A 344 -14.15 -7.32 12.05
C VAL A 344 -15.47 -6.75 12.56
N THR A 345 -16.62 -7.31 12.17
CA THR A 345 -17.94 -6.85 12.65
C THR A 345 -18.05 -7.00 14.17
N ALA A 346 -17.56 -8.11 14.72
CA ALA A 346 -17.56 -8.36 16.17
C ALA A 346 -16.76 -7.29 16.95
N GLN A 347 -15.70 -6.71 16.38
CA GLN A 347 -14.92 -5.64 17.02
C GLN A 347 -15.74 -4.36 17.27
N PHE A 348 -16.73 -4.09 16.41
CA PHE A 348 -17.57 -2.89 16.52
C PHE A 348 -18.87 -3.13 17.30
N GLN A 349 -19.18 -4.37 17.69
CA GLN A 349 -20.43 -4.73 18.38
C GLN A 349 -20.64 -3.94 19.67
N HIS A 350 -19.62 -3.84 20.51
CA HIS A 350 -19.73 -3.10 21.78
C HIS A 350 -19.98 -1.59 21.53
N GLN A 351 -19.36 -1.01 20.51
CA GLN A 351 -19.57 0.40 20.16
C GLN A 351 -20.97 0.65 19.60
N ALA A 352 -21.47 -0.23 18.74
CA ALA A 352 -22.82 -0.18 18.19
C ALA A 352 -23.85 -0.37 19.31
N GLY A 353 -23.67 -1.35 20.19
CA GLY A 353 -24.56 -1.63 21.32
C GLY A 353 -24.69 -0.48 22.29
N ARG A 354 -23.61 0.25 22.61
CA ARG A 354 -23.66 1.46 23.45
C ARG A 354 -24.51 2.59 22.85
N LYS A 355 -24.66 2.62 21.53
CA LYS A 355 -25.49 3.60 20.80
C LYS A 355 -26.91 3.08 20.54
N GLY A 356 -27.20 1.81 20.84
CA GLY A 356 -28.47 1.17 20.47
C GLY A 356 -28.60 0.94 18.96
N VAL A 357 -27.48 0.85 18.23
CA VAL A 357 -27.45 0.58 16.79
C VAL A 357 -27.37 -0.92 16.56
N GLU A 358 -28.32 -1.45 15.77
CA GLU A 358 -28.28 -2.86 15.34
C GLU A 358 -27.14 -3.06 14.33
N LEU A 359 -26.23 -4.01 14.60
CA LEU A 359 -25.12 -4.33 13.72
C LEU A 359 -25.26 -5.79 13.24
N ALA A 360 -25.27 -6.01 11.92
CA ALA A 360 -25.39 -7.33 11.33
C ALA A 360 -24.32 -7.58 10.25
N ALA A 361 -23.79 -8.82 10.22
CA ALA A 361 -22.93 -9.34 9.17
C ALA A 361 -23.71 -10.37 8.34
N LEU A 362 -24.10 -10.00 7.14
CA LEU A 362 -24.97 -10.80 6.26
C LEU A 362 -24.11 -11.39 5.12
N VAL A 363 -23.72 -12.63 5.24
CA VAL A 363 -22.90 -13.31 4.26
C VAL A 363 -23.75 -14.28 3.46
N SER A 364 -23.56 -14.29 2.14
CA SER A 364 -24.24 -15.28 1.27
C SER A 364 -23.85 -16.69 1.68
N ALA A 365 -24.82 -17.57 1.83
CA ALA A 365 -24.60 -18.97 2.19
C ALA A 365 -23.80 -19.76 1.14
N SER A 366 -23.70 -19.23 -0.08
CA SER A 366 -22.88 -19.79 -1.18
C SER A 366 -21.42 -19.33 -1.15
N ALA A 367 -21.08 -18.36 -0.29
CA ALA A 367 -19.73 -17.79 -0.25
C ALA A 367 -18.67 -18.87 0.07
N PRO A 368 -17.56 -18.94 -0.72
CA PRO A 368 -16.48 -19.85 -0.45
C PRO A 368 -15.77 -19.49 0.88
N GLN A 369 -15.46 -20.52 1.64
CA GLN A 369 -14.79 -20.36 2.94
C GLN A 369 -13.27 -20.21 2.82
N SER A 370 -12.69 -20.34 1.63
CA SER A 370 -11.28 -20.07 1.39
C SER A 370 -11.07 -19.53 -0.01
N VAL A 371 -10.34 -18.43 -0.09
CA VAL A 371 -9.93 -17.77 -1.33
C VAL A 371 -8.45 -17.39 -1.22
N LEU A 372 -7.80 -17.13 -2.36
CA LEU A 372 -6.45 -16.56 -2.39
C LEU A 372 -6.53 -15.05 -2.58
N GLY A 373 -5.81 -14.31 -1.75
CA GLY A 373 -5.77 -12.85 -1.77
C GLY A 373 -5.07 -12.28 -0.54
N ASP A 374 -5.25 -11.00 -0.28
CA ASP A 374 -4.61 -10.30 0.85
C ASP A 374 -5.59 -10.10 2.02
N PRO A 375 -5.53 -10.93 3.08
CA PRO A 375 -6.45 -10.83 4.21
C PRO A 375 -6.29 -9.53 5.01
N ILE A 376 -5.09 -8.95 5.06
CA ILE A 376 -4.81 -7.73 5.85
C ILE A 376 -5.52 -6.55 5.18
N LYS A 377 -5.34 -6.39 3.87
CA LYS A 377 -5.97 -5.31 3.11
C LYS A 377 -7.48 -5.50 3.01
N PHE A 378 -7.93 -6.75 2.85
CA PHE A 378 -9.36 -7.06 2.86
C PHE A 378 -10.03 -6.69 4.19
N ARG A 379 -9.47 -7.10 5.34
CA ARG A 379 -9.96 -6.71 6.67
C ARG A 379 -9.93 -5.20 6.87
N ARG A 380 -8.92 -4.51 6.32
CA ARG A 380 -8.82 -3.06 6.45
C ARG A 380 -9.93 -2.33 5.69
N ILE A 381 -10.30 -2.79 4.50
CA ILE A 381 -11.47 -2.27 3.76
C ILE A 381 -12.73 -2.41 4.62
N ILE A 382 -12.97 -3.60 5.17
CA ILE A 382 -14.13 -3.90 6.02
C ILE A 382 -14.15 -2.97 7.25
N ALA A 383 -13.03 -2.86 7.97
CA ALA A 383 -12.92 -2.09 9.21
C ALA A 383 -13.19 -0.59 8.98
N ASN A 384 -12.65 -0.01 7.92
CA ASN A 384 -12.89 1.38 7.57
C ASN A 384 -14.37 1.65 7.24
N LEU A 385 -15.00 0.77 6.47
CA LEU A 385 -16.40 0.96 6.07
C LEU A 385 -17.35 0.77 7.26
N ILE A 386 -17.22 -0.32 8.04
CA ILE A 386 -18.04 -0.57 9.22
C ILE A 386 -17.79 0.49 10.29
N GLY A 387 -16.53 0.85 10.54
CA GLY A 387 -16.17 1.89 11.50
C GLY A 387 -16.81 3.23 11.18
N ASN A 388 -16.80 3.66 9.90
CA ASN A 388 -17.50 4.87 9.47
C ASN A 388 -19.01 4.74 9.65
N ALA A 389 -19.62 3.64 9.25
CA ALA A 389 -21.05 3.39 9.39
C ALA A 389 -21.50 3.48 10.87
N VAL A 390 -20.83 2.79 11.78
CA VAL A 390 -21.12 2.82 13.22
C VAL A 390 -20.86 4.22 13.83
N LYS A 391 -19.83 4.92 13.35
CA LYS A 391 -19.47 6.26 13.80
C LYS A 391 -20.57 7.27 13.47
N PHE A 392 -21.10 7.26 12.25
CA PHE A 392 -22.04 8.27 11.75
C PHE A 392 -23.53 7.87 11.95
N THR A 393 -23.80 6.68 12.50
CA THR A 393 -25.15 6.26 12.88
C THR A 393 -25.33 6.50 14.38
N GLU A 394 -26.35 7.30 14.75
CA GLU A 394 -26.71 7.55 16.15
C GLU A 394 -27.77 6.56 16.66
N SER A 395 -28.69 6.13 15.79
CA SER A 395 -29.73 5.14 16.07
C SER A 395 -30.15 4.47 14.76
N GLY A 396 -30.71 3.27 14.85
CA GLY A 396 -31.11 2.48 13.68
C GLY A 396 -30.20 1.28 13.48
N HIS A 397 -29.70 1.05 12.25
CA HIS A 397 -28.97 -0.15 11.94
C HIS A 397 -27.78 0.09 10.99
N VAL A 398 -26.79 -0.83 11.08
CA VAL A 398 -25.66 -0.95 10.17
C VAL A 398 -25.56 -2.41 9.70
N HIS A 399 -25.67 -2.64 8.39
CA HIS A 399 -25.57 -3.95 7.78
C HIS A 399 -24.35 -4.04 6.88
N ALA A 400 -23.48 -5.02 7.14
CA ALA A 400 -22.35 -5.38 6.29
C ALA A 400 -22.69 -6.68 5.55
N GLU A 401 -22.82 -6.58 4.24
CA GLU A 401 -23.20 -7.69 3.36
C GLU A 401 -21.97 -8.10 2.53
N LEU A 402 -21.68 -9.39 2.47
CA LEU A 402 -20.61 -9.94 1.63
C LEU A 402 -21.18 -10.99 0.68
N ASP A 403 -20.95 -10.75 -0.59
CA ASP A 403 -21.28 -11.67 -1.67
C ASP A 403 -20.05 -11.97 -2.52
N LEU A 404 -19.89 -13.21 -2.98
CA LEU A 404 -18.82 -13.64 -3.86
C LEU A 404 -19.38 -14.30 -5.10
N GLU A 405 -19.15 -13.66 -6.24
CA GLU A 405 -19.59 -14.15 -7.55
C GLU A 405 -18.39 -14.54 -8.41
N GLU A 406 -18.47 -15.69 -9.05
CA GLU A 406 -17.47 -16.10 -10.03
C GLU A 406 -17.67 -15.34 -11.35
N ARG A 407 -16.61 -14.70 -11.85
CA ARG A 407 -16.56 -14.05 -13.16
C ARG A 407 -15.24 -14.36 -13.86
N ASN A 408 -15.30 -14.97 -15.03
CA ASN A 408 -14.13 -15.26 -15.86
C ASN A 408 -13.00 -16.03 -15.12
N GLY A 409 -13.36 -16.99 -14.24
CA GLY A 409 -12.40 -17.78 -13.48
C GLY A 409 -11.76 -17.06 -12.27
N ARG A 410 -12.19 -15.82 -11.97
CA ARG A 410 -11.85 -15.10 -10.75
C ARG A 410 -13.11 -14.87 -9.91
N LEU A 411 -12.95 -14.71 -8.63
CA LEU A 411 -14.05 -14.40 -7.72
C LEU A 411 -14.10 -12.87 -7.47
N ARG A 412 -15.26 -12.30 -7.73
CA ARG A 412 -15.58 -10.92 -7.38
C ARG A 412 -16.21 -10.91 -5.99
N ALA A 413 -15.48 -10.41 -4.99
CA ALA A 413 -16.02 -10.16 -3.68
C ALA A 413 -16.64 -8.77 -3.63
N LEU A 414 -17.92 -8.69 -3.36
CA LEU A 414 -18.71 -7.47 -3.20
C LEU A 414 -19.05 -7.29 -1.72
N LEU A 415 -18.40 -6.33 -1.09
CA LEU A 415 -18.70 -5.88 0.26
C LEU A 415 -19.61 -4.66 0.20
N THR A 416 -20.82 -4.76 0.73
CA THR A 416 -21.76 -3.63 0.82
C THR A 416 -22.01 -3.31 2.28
N VAL A 417 -21.70 -2.08 2.70
CA VAL A 417 -22.01 -1.58 4.03
C VAL A 417 -23.09 -0.51 3.92
N ARG A 418 -24.22 -0.77 4.57
CA ARG A 418 -25.39 0.12 4.58
C ARG A 418 -25.60 0.62 6.00
N ASP A 419 -25.77 1.92 6.15
CA ASP A 419 -26.08 2.58 7.40
C ASP A 419 -27.36 3.43 7.29
N THR A 420 -27.99 3.70 8.44
CA THR A 420 -29.11 4.63 8.59
C THR A 420 -28.67 5.92 9.29
N GLY A 421 -27.45 6.34 9.02
CA GLY A 421 -26.86 7.53 9.63
C GLY A 421 -27.30 8.84 9.01
N ILE A 422 -26.52 9.88 9.24
CA ILE A 422 -26.80 11.25 8.78
C ILE A 422 -26.89 11.42 7.27
N GLY A 423 -26.37 10.48 6.48
CA GLY A 423 -26.25 10.59 5.02
C GLY A 423 -25.21 11.62 4.57
N ILE A 424 -25.02 11.70 3.25
CA ILE A 424 -24.00 12.53 2.60
C ILE A 424 -24.69 13.37 1.52
N PRO A 425 -24.49 14.71 1.50
CA PRO A 425 -24.99 15.58 0.45
C PRO A 425 -24.45 15.19 -0.94
N ALA A 426 -25.27 15.32 -1.98
CA ALA A 426 -24.94 14.90 -3.34
C ALA A 426 -23.71 15.61 -3.92
N ASP A 427 -23.50 16.89 -3.58
CA ASP A 427 -22.35 17.71 -3.97
C ASP A 427 -21.03 17.26 -3.30
N ARG A 428 -21.11 16.39 -2.29
CA ARG A 428 -19.95 15.88 -1.54
C ARG A 428 -19.56 14.44 -1.90
N LEU A 429 -20.39 13.72 -2.64
CA LEU A 429 -20.18 12.28 -2.92
C LEU A 429 -18.85 11.97 -3.63
N GLU A 430 -18.32 12.88 -4.43
CA GLU A 430 -17.02 12.72 -5.08
C GLU A 430 -15.87 13.12 -4.14
N SER A 431 -16.03 14.22 -3.41
CA SER A 431 -14.98 14.78 -2.56
C SER A 431 -14.69 13.98 -1.28
N ILE A 432 -15.63 13.13 -0.79
CA ILE A 432 -15.39 12.28 0.38
C ILE A 432 -14.26 11.25 0.19
N PHE A 433 -13.84 11.01 -1.03
CA PHE A 433 -12.71 10.14 -1.37
C PHE A 433 -11.39 10.88 -1.53
N GLU A 434 -11.40 12.21 -1.51
CA GLU A 434 -10.20 13.01 -1.51
C GLU A 434 -9.54 12.96 -0.12
N PRO A 435 -8.20 12.88 -0.07
CA PRO A 435 -7.49 12.84 1.21
C PRO A 435 -7.85 14.05 2.08
N PHE A 436 -8.10 13.81 3.39
CA PHE A 436 -8.40 14.85 4.39
C PHE A 436 -9.67 15.64 4.18
N THR A 437 -10.54 15.23 3.26
CA THR A 437 -11.83 15.88 3.07
C THR A 437 -12.80 15.39 4.12
N GLN A 438 -13.40 16.33 4.85
CA GLN A 438 -14.43 16.09 5.85
C GLN A 438 -15.68 16.86 5.46
N ALA A 439 -16.86 16.25 5.68
CA ALA A 439 -18.12 16.79 5.16
C ALA A 439 -18.50 18.17 5.73
N ASP A 440 -18.13 18.49 7.01
CA ASP A 440 -18.40 19.79 7.64
C ASP A 440 -17.52 20.06 8.87
N ALA A 441 -17.20 21.35 9.15
CA ALA A 441 -16.49 21.78 10.34
C ALA A 441 -17.28 21.54 11.66
N THR A 442 -18.59 21.35 11.58
CA THR A 442 -19.49 21.03 12.71
C THR A 442 -19.48 19.55 13.06
N THR A 443 -19.37 18.67 12.06
CA THR A 443 -19.22 17.22 12.23
C THR A 443 -17.84 16.86 12.77
N THR A 444 -16.81 17.62 12.46
CA THR A 444 -15.44 17.45 12.96
C THR A 444 -15.34 17.57 14.48
N ARG A 445 -16.08 18.50 15.11
CA ARG A 445 -16.12 18.66 16.57
C ARG A 445 -16.84 17.53 17.30
N ARG A 446 -17.77 16.82 16.63
CA ARG A 446 -18.62 15.80 17.23
C ARG A 446 -18.11 14.39 17.00
N PHE A 447 -17.46 14.11 15.86
CA PHE A 447 -17.13 12.76 15.45
C PHE A 447 -15.65 12.49 15.12
N GLY A 448 -14.75 13.53 14.99
CA GLY A 448 -13.31 13.39 14.77
C GLY A 448 -12.90 12.45 13.61
N GLY A 449 -11.65 12.46 13.16
CA GLY A 449 -11.12 11.46 12.22
C GLY A 449 -10.20 12.04 11.16
N THR A 450 -9.28 11.23 10.64
CA THR A 450 -8.20 11.63 9.72
C THR A 450 -8.67 12.06 8.32
N GLY A 451 -9.90 11.71 7.90
CA GLY A 451 -10.33 11.88 6.52
C GLY A 451 -9.57 11.03 5.50
N LEU A 452 -8.72 10.10 5.98
CA LEU A 452 -7.94 9.19 5.13
C LEU A 452 -8.64 7.85 4.87
N GLY A 453 -9.54 7.43 5.74
CA GLY A 453 -10.13 6.08 5.71
C GLY A 453 -10.77 5.72 4.36
N LEU A 454 -11.61 6.59 3.78
CA LEU A 454 -12.25 6.34 2.48
C LEU A 454 -11.26 6.41 1.31
N THR A 455 -10.29 7.29 1.37
CA THR A 455 -9.20 7.36 0.38
C THR A 455 -8.39 6.07 0.37
N ILE A 456 -8.05 5.55 1.57
CA ILE A 456 -7.35 4.26 1.72
C ILE A 456 -8.20 3.13 1.14
N VAL A 457 -9.51 3.08 1.45
CA VAL A 457 -10.40 2.05 0.90
C VAL A 457 -10.43 2.10 -0.62
N ARG A 458 -10.58 3.29 -1.23
CA ARG A 458 -10.56 3.46 -2.69
C ARG A 458 -9.26 2.97 -3.31
N SER A 459 -8.13 3.34 -2.73
CA SER A 459 -6.82 2.94 -3.22
C SER A 459 -6.58 1.43 -3.06
N LEU A 460 -6.99 0.82 -1.94
CA LEU A 460 -6.89 -0.62 -1.73
C LEU A 460 -7.79 -1.41 -2.68
N THR A 461 -9.03 -0.96 -2.88
CA THR A 461 -9.94 -1.62 -3.84
C THR A 461 -9.38 -1.57 -5.26
N GLN A 462 -8.79 -0.44 -5.67
CA GLN A 462 -8.13 -0.31 -6.97
C GLN A 462 -6.90 -1.21 -7.10
N ALA A 463 -6.06 -1.27 -6.04
CA ALA A 463 -4.90 -2.16 -6.01
C ALA A 463 -5.28 -3.65 -6.07
N MET A 464 -6.50 -4.01 -5.62
CA MET A 464 -7.07 -5.35 -5.70
C MET A 464 -7.98 -5.54 -6.94
N ASP A 465 -7.71 -4.85 -8.03
CA ASP A 465 -8.43 -4.91 -9.33
C ASP A 465 -9.94 -4.65 -9.20
N GLY A 466 -10.34 -3.86 -8.23
CA GLY A 466 -11.74 -3.55 -7.95
C GLY A 466 -12.08 -2.08 -8.05
N HIS A 467 -13.24 -1.72 -7.51
CA HIS A 467 -13.71 -0.34 -7.47
C HIS A 467 -14.65 -0.11 -6.30
N MET A 468 -14.89 1.16 -5.98
CA MET A 468 -15.80 1.58 -4.93
C MET A 468 -16.95 2.42 -5.48
N LYS A 469 -18.14 2.22 -4.93
CA LYS A 469 -19.35 3.00 -5.26
C LYS A 469 -20.04 3.43 -3.97
N VAL A 470 -20.62 4.62 -3.98
CA VAL A 470 -21.40 5.15 -2.88
C VAL A 470 -22.75 5.66 -3.38
N THR A 471 -23.78 5.42 -2.58
CA THR A 471 -25.11 6.07 -2.73
C THR A 471 -25.54 6.52 -1.35
N SER A 472 -26.04 7.75 -1.24
CA SER A 472 -26.42 8.32 0.05
C SER A 472 -27.51 9.37 -0.11
N GLU A 473 -28.33 9.51 0.92
CA GLU A 473 -29.36 10.53 1.02
C GLU A 473 -29.34 11.11 2.44
N VAL A 474 -29.33 12.43 2.54
CA VAL A 474 -29.24 13.13 3.83
C VAL A 474 -30.46 12.80 4.70
N GLY A 475 -30.22 12.35 5.92
CA GLY A 475 -31.26 11.95 6.88
C GLY A 475 -31.83 10.55 6.69
N VAL A 476 -31.41 9.84 5.62
CA VAL A 476 -31.81 8.43 5.37
C VAL A 476 -30.67 7.48 5.64
N GLY A 477 -29.42 7.85 5.25
CA GLY A 477 -28.22 7.04 5.44
C GLY A 477 -27.37 6.88 4.19
N SER A 478 -26.38 5.99 4.27
CA SER A 478 -25.44 5.76 3.17
C SER A 478 -25.28 4.27 2.86
N THR A 479 -24.92 3.99 1.62
CA THR A 479 -24.56 2.64 1.17
C THR A 479 -23.22 2.71 0.43
N PHE A 480 -22.21 2.08 0.98
CA PHE A 480 -20.89 1.93 0.38
C PHE A 480 -20.73 0.51 -0.15
N ALA A 481 -20.37 0.39 -1.42
CA ALA A 481 -20.13 -0.88 -2.08
C ALA A 481 -18.67 -0.93 -2.58
N ALA A 482 -17.87 -1.77 -1.96
CA ALA A 482 -16.48 -2.04 -2.34
C ALA A 482 -16.40 -3.39 -3.06
N THR A 483 -15.86 -3.38 -4.26
CA THR A 483 -15.59 -4.59 -5.05
C THR A 483 -14.10 -4.85 -5.04
N VAL A 484 -13.69 -6.10 -4.80
CA VAL A 484 -12.29 -6.55 -4.94
C VAL A 484 -12.25 -7.89 -5.66
N MET A 485 -11.17 -8.15 -6.37
CA MET A 485 -10.95 -9.42 -7.04
C MET A 485 -10.07 -10.32 -6.19
N VAL A 486 -10.52 -11.57 -6.00
CA VAL A 486 -9.77 -12.64 -5.31
C VAL A 486 -9.77 -13.88 -6.19
N GLU A 487 -8.92 -14.84 -5.88
CA GLU A 487 -8.83 -16.07 -6.67
C GLU A 487 -9.44 -17.26 -5.91
N PRO A 488 -10.07 -18.21 -6.59
CA PRO A 488 -10.48 -19.46 -5.96
C PRO A 488 -9.27 -20.20 -5.37
N ASN A 489 -9.43 -20.80 -4.20
CA ASN A 489 -8.40 -21.67 -3.63
C ASN A 489 -8.64 -23.13 -4.05
N PRO A 490 -7.90 -23.67 -5.02
CA PRO A 490 -8.13 -25.04 -5.53
C PRO A 490 -7.73 -26.13 -4.54
N ALA A 491 -6.91 -25.80 -3.53
CA ALA A 491 -6.49 -26.74 -2.50
C ALA A 491 -7.52 -26.89 -1.38
N PHE A 492 -8.54 -26.03 -1.35
CA PHE A 492 -9.54 -26.05 -0.28
C PHE A 492 -10.69 -27.00 -0.59
N VAL A 493 -10.91 -27.96 0.30
CA VAL A 493 -12.08 -28.84 0.27
C VAL A 493 -13.14 -28.28 1.21
N ALA A 494 -14.27 -27.84 0.65
CA ALA A 494 -15.35 -27.27 1.44
C ALA A 494 -15.94 -28.34 2.41
N PRO A 495 -16.15 -28.00 3.69
CA PRO A 495 -16.81 -28.90 4.62
C PRO A 495 -18.24 -29.21 4.18
N PRO A 496 -18.79 -30.37 4.57
CA PRO A 496 -20.15 -30.74 4.20
C PRO A 496 -21.16 -29.74 4.76
N ARG A 497 -22.04 -29.26 3.91
CA ARG A 497 -23.08 -28.29 4.28
C ARG A 497 -24.10 -28.92 5.22
N PRO A 498 -24.72 -28.17 6.15
CA PRO A 498 -25.87 -28.63 6.91
C PRO A 498 -26.97 -29.15 5.99
N LYS A 499 -27.53 -30.29 6.29
CA LYS A 499 -28.58 -30.93 5.50
C LYS A 499 -29.92 -30.71 6.22
N LEU A 500 -30.69 -29.73 5.78
CA LEU A 500 -32.01 -29.39 6.34
C LEU A 500 -33.18 -29.80 5.43
N ALA A 501 -32.92 -30.70 4.47
CA ALA A 501 -33.93 -31.15 3.55
C ALA A 501 -35.12 -31.78 4.30
N GLY A 502 -36.33 -31.27 4.04
CA GLY A 502 -37.57 -31.71 4.66
C GLY A 502 -37.89 -31.04 5.99
N GLN A 503 -37.00 -30.21 6.54
CA GLN A 503 -37.29 -29.43 7.72
C GLN A 503 -38.07 -28.14 7.37
N ARG A 504 -39.06 -27.84 8.20
CA ARG A 504 -39.86 -26.62 8.10
C ARG A 504 -39.55 -25.71 9.27
N LEU A 505 -38.98 -24.53 8.96
CA LEU A 505 -38.46 -23.61 9.96
C LEU A 505 -39.23 -22.31 10.00
N LEU A 506 -39.49 -21.77 11.18
CA LEU A 506 -40.04 -20.45 11.39
C LEU A 506 -38.92 -19.47 11.72
N VAL A 507 -38.81 -18.37 10.95
CA VAL A 507 -37.83 -17.32 11.16
C VAL A 507 -38.54 -16.06 11.62
N VAL A 508 -38.20 -15.62 12.83
CA VAL A 508 -38.76 -14.43 13.46
C VAL A 508 -37.65 -13.41 13.64
N ALA A 509 -37.72 -12.29 12.92
CA ALA A 509 -36.78 -11.20 13.09
C ALA A 509 -37.44 -9.87 12.72
N GLY A 510 -37.25 -8.84 13.51
CA GLY A 510 -37.85 -7.52 13.30
C GLY A 510 -37.39 -6.87 12.00
N HIS A 511 -36.09 -6.94 11.72
CA HIS A 511 -35.53 -6.31 10.52
C HIS A 511 -35.75 -7.17 9.25
N PRO A 512 -36.34 -6.63 8.16
CA PRO A 512 -36.65 -7.40 6.95
C PRO A 512 -35.41 -8.05 6.28
N ARG A 513 -34.25 -7.35 6.24
CA ARG A 513 -33.04 -7.86 5.62
C ARG A 513 -32.44 -9.02 6.42
N VAL A 514 -32.39 -8.92 7.74
CA VAL A 514 -31.88 -9.98 8.63
C VAL A 514 -32.78 -11.20 8.51
N ARG A 515 -34.10 -11.00 8.55
CA ARG A 515 -35.10 -12.06 8.38
C ARG A 515 -34.95 -12.77 7.05
N GLN A 516 -34.79 -12.00 5.96
CA GLN A 516 -34.56 -12.57 4.63
C GLN A 516 -33.25 -13.36 4.55
N TRP A 517 -32.18 -12.84 5.15
CA TRP A 517 -30.88 -13.52 5.18
C TRP A 517 -30.95 -14.87 5.89
N PHE A 518 -31.63 -14.96 7.03
CA PHE A 518 -31.88 -16.24 7.69
C PHE A 518 -32.64 -17.21 6.78
N ALA A 519 -33.72 -16.74 6.18
CA ALA A 519 -34.55 -17.57 5.31
C ALA A 519 -33.77 -18.08 4.08
N ASP A 520 -33.03 -17.21 3.41
CA ASP A 520 -32.19 -17.55 2.25
C ASP A 520 -31.10 -18.55 2.60
N THR A 521 -30.44 -18.34 3.77
CA THR A 521 -29.37 -19.24 4.23
C THR A 521 -29.89 -20.63 4.54
N LEU A 522 -31.00 -20.71 5.27
CA LEU A 522 -31.61 -22.00 5.65
C LEU A 522 -32.22 -22.71 4.44
N ALA A 523 -32.82 -21.97 3.52
CA ALA A 523 -33.31 -22.50 2.26
C ALA A 523 -32.18 -23.05 1.37
N PHE A 524 -31.04 -22.38 1.34
CA PHE A 524 -29.84 -22.87 0.65
C PHE A 524 -29.34 -24.21 1.22
N TRP A 525 -29.57 -24.48 2.51
CA TRP A 525 -29.28 -25.76 3.18
C TRP A 525 -30.40 -26.77 3.03
N GLY A 526 -31.53 -26.41 2.35
CA GLY A 526 -32.64 -27.30 2.00
C GLY A 526 -33.88 -27.20 2.88
N ALA A 527 -33.96 -26.25 3.82
CA ALA A 527 -35.14 -26.06 4.67
C ALA A 527 -36.25 -25.29 3.94
N THR A 528 -37.49 -25.50 4.34
CA THR A 528 -38.62 -24.65 3.98
C THR A 528 -38.82 -23.61 5.08
N CYS A 529 -38.71 -22.33 4.75
CA CYS A 529 -38.76 -21.25 5.75
C CYS A 529 -40.03 -20.44 5.62
N VAL A 530 -40.68 -20.20 6.77
CA VAL A 530 -41.77 -19.24 6.93
C VAL A 530 -41.24 -18.07 7.75
N GLN A 531 -41.59 -16.85 7.37
CA GLN A 531 -41.07 -15.63 7.96
C GLN A 531 -42.14 -14.90 8.78
N ALA A 532 -41.79 -14.37 9.93
CA ALA A 532 -42.64 -13.51 10.75
C ALA A 532 -41.89 -12.28 11.23
N PRO A 533 -42.40 -11.05 11.08
CA PRO A 533 -41.74 -9.82 11.54
C PRO A 533 -41.85 -9.59 13.05
N THR A 534 -42.86 -10.20 13.70
CA THR A 534 -43.15 -10.02 15.11
C THR A 534 -43.39 -11.35 15.82
N TYR A 535 -43.31 -11.32 17.14
CA TYR A 535 -43.57 -12.52 17.97
C TYR A 535 -45.06 -12.95 17.87
N ASP A 536 -46.01 -11.99 17.88
CA ASP A 536 -47.42 -12.29 17.85
C ASP A 536 -47.84 -12.96 16.52
N GLU A 537 -47.26 -12.52 15.40
CA GLU A 537 -47.47 -13.16 14.10
C GLU A 537 -46.85 -14.56 14.04
N ALA A 538 -45.71 -14.72 14.64
CA ALA A 538 -45.01 -16.01 14.76
C ALA A 538 -45.84 -17.01 15.56
N GLU A 539 -46.42 -16.58 16.68
CA GLU A 539 -47.32 -17.38 17.53
C GLU A 539 -48.55 -17.84 16.77
N ALA A 540 -49.18 -16.91 16.05
CA ALA A 540 -50.32 -17.24 15.20
C ALA A 540 -49.96 -18.26 14.09
N LEU A 541 -48.83 -18.07 13.41
CA LEU A 541 -48.35 -18.98 12.37
C LEU A 541 -48.02 -20.37 12.96
N TRP A 542 -47.38 -20.41 14.12
CA TRP A 542 -47.06 -21.67 14.82
C TRP A 542 -48.30 -22.46 15.20
N ALA A 543 -49.30 -21.78 15.77
CA ALA A 543 -50.57 -22.39 16.16
C ALA A 543 -51.40 -22.86 14.93
N ALA A 544 -51.40 -22.09 13.85
CA ALA A 544 -52.08 -22.46 12.61
C ALA A 544 -51.43 -23.68 11.94
N ALA A 545 -50.09 -23.74 11.93
CA ALA A 545 -49.34 -24.85 11.36
C ALA A 545 -49.55 -26.15 12.17
N ALA A 546 -49.61 -26.08 13.51
CA ALA A 546 -49.91 -27.21 14.34
C ALA A 546 -51.36 -27.74 14.12
N ALA A 547 -52.33 -26.85 13.89
CA ALA A 547 -53.75 -27.22 13.58
C ALA A 547 -53.89 -27.85 12.17
N ALA A 548 -53.00 -27.52 11.25
CA ALA A 548 -53.03 -28.03 9.87
C ALA A 548 -52.19 -29.31 9.67
N GLU A 549 -51.68 -29.90 10.72
CA GLU A 549 -50.73 -31.04 10.73
C GLU A 549 -49.42 -30.75 9.94
N GLU A 550 -49.12 -29.46 9.72
CA GLU A 550 -47.90 -28.95 9.05
C GLU A 550 -46.98 -28.30 10.07
N ALA A 551 -46.64 -28.98 11.18
CA ALA A 551 -45.86 -28.44 12.28
C ALA A 551 -44.48 -27.94 11.83
N PHE A 552 -43.96 -26.93 12.51
CA PHE A 552 -42.56 -26.50 12.37
C PHE A 552 -41.64 -27.39 13.19
N ASP A 553 -40.47 -27.70 12.63
CA ASP A 553 -39.45 -28.44 13.34
C ASP A 553 -38.72 -27.56 14.35
N ARG A 554 -38.43 -26.31 13.96
CA ARG A 554 -37.75 -25.34 14.82
C ARG A 554 -38.18 -23.90 14.51
N ALA A 555 -37.99 -23.02 15.49
CA ALA A 555 -38.11 -21.57 15.33
C ALA A 555 -36.78 -20.86 15.64
N ILE A 556 -36.34 -19.94 14.80
CA ILE A 556 -35.24 -18.99 15.11
C ILE A 556 -35.93 -17.66 15.46
N ILE A 557 -35.67 -17.18 16.69
CA ILE A 557 -36.32 -15.99 17.23
C ILE A 557 -35.26 -14.93 17.53
N ASP A 558 -35.24 -13.88 16.71
CA ASP A 558 -34.35 -12.72 16.84
C ASP A 558 -35.20 -11.47 17.19
N LEU A 559 -35.30 -11.20 18.47
CA LEU A 559 -36.08 -10.09 19.01
C LEU A 559 -35.18 -9.15 19.84
N PRO A 560 -35.52 -7.85 19.93
CA PRO A 560 -34.83 -6.90 20.78
C PRO A 560 -34.73 -7.38 22.23
N ASP A 561 -33.64 -7.06 22.90
CA ASP A 561 -33.33 -7.54 24.26
C ASP A 561 -34.29 -7.00 25.35
N ASP A 562 -35.04 -5.94 25.06
CA ASP A 562 -36.05 -5.33 25.92
C ASP A 562 -37.38 -6.10 25.92
N VAL A 563 -37.57 -6.97 24.95
CA VAL A 563 -38.74 -7.87 24.90
C VAL A 563 -38.37 -9.14 25.64
N SER A 564 -38.71 -9.20 26.92
CA SER A 564 -38.64 -10.46 27.70
C SER A 564 -39.45 -11.53 26.98
N PRO A 565 -38.83 -12.58 26.44
CA PRO A 565 -39.56 -13.53 25.62
C PRO A 565 -40.62 -14.26 26.46
N ARG A 566 -41.89 -13.93 26.26
CA ARG A 566 -42.98 -14.78 26.64
C ARG A 566 -42.99 -16.00 25.74
N LEU A 567 -42.18 -17.03 26.10
CA LEU A 567 -42.02 -18.25 25.30
C LEU A 567 -43.05 -19.38 25.61
N PRO A 568 -44.21 -19.15 26.17
CA PRO A 568 -45.13 -20.26 26.44
C PRO A 568 -45.68 -20.93 25.19
N ALA A 569 -45.68 -20.24 24.04
CA ALA A 569 -46.31 -20.73 22.81
C ALA A 569 -45.45 -21.72 22.00
N PHE A 570 -44.14 -21.76 22.25
CA PHE A 570 -43.19 -22.63 21.52
C PHE A 570 -42.56 -23.68 22.42
N PRO A 571 -42.44 -24.95 21.97
CA PRO A 571 -41.66 -25.94 22.69
C PRO A 571 -40.20 -25.49 22.83
N ARG A 572 -39.68 -25.40 24.05
CA ARG A 572 -38.34 -24.85 24.33
C ARG A 572 -37.22 -25.55 23.59
N GLU A 573 -37.39 -26.81 23.29
CA GLU A 573 -36.41 -27.65 22.58
C GLU A 573 -36.32 -27.32 21.07
N GLN A 574 -37.37 -26.68 20.55
CA GLN A 574 -37.50 -26.31 19.11
C GLN A 574 -37.11 -24.84 18.85
N VAL A 575 -36.79 -24.07 19.91
CA VAL A 575 -36.44 -22.65 19.75
C VAL A 575 -34.95 -22.44 19.79
N ILE A 576 -34.45 -21.69 18.81
CA ILE A 576 -33.11 -21.09 18.77
C ILE A 576 -33.29 -19.61 19.04
N LEU A 577 -32.82 -19.14 20.18
CA LEU A 577 -32.95 -17.74 20.57
C LEU A 577 -31.72 -16.94 20.18
N VAL A 578 -31.93 -15.77 19.58
CA VAL A 578 -30.86 -14.82 19.27
C VAL A 578 -30.85 -13.69 20.29
N THR A 579 -29.72 -13.51 21.00
CA THR A 579 -29.60 -12.55 22.13
C THR A 579 -28.30 -11.77 22.05
N SER A 580 -28.21 -10.61 22.73
CA SER A 580 -26.96 -9.83 22.86
C SER A 580 -26.16 -10.17 24.11
N SER A 581 -26.74 -10.88 25.07
CA SER A 581 -26.11 -11.29 26.33
C SER A 581 -26.49 -12.70 26.72
N GLU A 582 -25.70 -13.37 27.56
CA GLU A 582 -26.09 -14.60 28.20
C GLU A 582 -27.30 -14.33 29.11
N VAL A 583 -28.48 -14.64 28.60
CA VAL A 583 -29.68 -14.66 29.39
C VAL A 583 -29.73 -16.03 30.04
N GLU A 584 -29.97 -16.12 31.39
CA GLU A 584 -30.27 -17.37 32.08
C GLU A 584 -31.59 -17.99 31.57
N PHE A 585 -31.66 -18.25 30.30
CA PHE A 585 -32.66 -19.09 29.70
C PHE A 585 -32.14 -20.52 29.70
N ARG A 586 -32.78 -21.40 30.41
CA ARG A 586 -32.51 -22.85 30.38
C ARG A 586 -32.92 -23.49 29.04
N SER A 587 -32.74 -22.81 27.92
CA SER A 587 -32.85 -23.33 26.56
C SER A 587 -31.47 -23.65 26.04
N GLN A 588 -31.31 -24.88 25.55
CA GLN A 588 -30.02 -25.39 25.08
C GLN A 588 -29.53 -24.78 23.79
N ALA A 589 -30.22 -23.82 23.17
CA ALA A 589 -29.94 -23.27 21.85
C ALA A 589 -29.96 -21.74 21.82
N GLN A 590 -28.82 -21.13 22.06
CA GLN A 590 -28.65 -19.67 21.91
C GLN A 590 -27.67 -19.36 20.78
N LEU A 591 -27.93 -18.26 20.07
CA LEU A 591 -27.02 -17.61 19.17
C LEU A 591 -26.83 -16.16 19.65
N PHE A 592 -25.59 -15.65 19.56
CA PHE A 592 -25.29 -14.29 20.01
C PHE A 592 -25.25 -13.33 18.84
N ARG A 593 -25.75 -12.09 19.06
CA ARG A 593 -25.60 -11.03 18.08
C ARG A 593 -24.17 -10.47 18.06
N PRO A 594 -23.65 -10.12 16.87
CA PRO A 594 -24.26 -10.33 15.54
C PRO A 594 -24.25 -11.82 15.18
N VAL A 595 -25.40 -12.34 14.70
CA VAL A 595 -25.42 -13.74 14.24
C VAL A 595 -24.54 -13.84 12.98
N THR A 596 -23.65 -14.80 13.01
CA THR A 596 -22.69 -15.05 11.92
C THR A 596 -23.09 -16.30 11.14
N LEU A 597 -22.71 -16.38 9.86
CA LEU A 597 -22.90 -17.57 9.05
C LEU A 597 -22.20 -18.78 9.69
N THR A 598 -21.01 -18.56 10.25
CA THR A 598 -20.24 -19.61 10.96
C THR A 598 -20.98 -20.14 12.19
N ALA A 599 -21.57 -19.26 13.01
CA ALA A 599 -22.35 -19.68 14.19
C ALA A 599 -23.62 -20.45 13.78
N LEU A 600 -24.30 -19.98 12.74
CA LEU A 600 -25.48 -20.65 12.22
C LEU A 600 -25.13 -22.02 11.61
N TRP A 601 -24.03 -22.09 10.86
CA TRP A 601 -23.50 -23.35 10.32
C TRP A 601 -23.19 -24.35 11.43
N THR A 602 -22.43 -23.97 12.44
CA THR A 602 -22.08 -24.82 13.58
C THR A 602 -23.32 -25.35 14.29
N ARG A 603 -24.35 -24.50 14.42
CA ARG A 603 -25.59 -24.86 15.08
C ARG A 603 -26.41 -25.93 14.35
N PHE A 604 -26.36 -25.96 13.02
CA PHE A 604 -27.12 -26.89 12.20
C PHE A 604 -26.30 -28.05 11.66
N SER A 605 -24.98 -28.07 11.86
CA SER A 605 -24.13 -29.21 11.51
C SER A 605 -24.31 -30.34 12.53
N THR A 606 -24.62 -31.56 12.03
CA THR A 606 -24.88 -32.76 12.88
C THR A 606 -23.60 -33.41 13.38
N GLU A 607 -22.45 -33.07 12.84
CA GLU A 607 -21.14 -33.49 13.35
C GLU A 607 -20.50 -32.33 14.09
N PRO A 608 -19.89 -32.56 15.28
CA PRO A 608 -19.07 -31.56 15.92
C PRO A 608 -17.86 -31.32 15.04
N THR A 609 -18.00 -30.44 14.04
CA THR A 609 -16.86 -29.93 13.30
C THR A 609 -15.99 -29.26 14.33
N THR A 610 -14.77 -29.74 14.51
CA THR A 610 -13.69 -29.09 15.23
C THR A 610 -13.25 -27.82 14.44
N LEU A 611 -14.20 -26.89 14.28
CA LEU A 611 -13.91 -25.50 14.01
C LEU A 611 -13.84 -24.87 15.40
N ASP A 612 -12.61 -24.84 15.92
CA ASP A 612 -12.19 -24.10 17.10
C ASP A 612 -13.35 -23.54 17.95
N GLU A 613 -13.63 -24.21 19.09
CA GLU A 613 -14.27 -23.59 20.24
C GLU A 613 -13.34 -22.46 20.77
N ALA A 614 -13.22 -21.40 20.04
CA ALA A 614 -12.71 -20.12 20.47
C ALA A 614 -13.74 -19.06 20.09
N GLY A 615 -14.95 -19.19 20.63
CA GLY A 615 -15.74 -18.01 20.92
C GLY A 615 -14.94 -17.14 21.89
N PRO A 616 -15.09 -15.79 21.87
CA PRO A 616 -14.46 -14.95 22.86
C PRO A 616 -15.08 -15.22 24.21
N ALA A 617 -14.67 -16.33 24.84
CA ALA A 617 -14.78 -16.44 26.30
C ALA A 617 -13.86 -15.33 26.81
N ALA A 618 -14.44 -14.21 27.21
CA ALA A 618 -13.88 -13.34 28.24
C ALA A 618 -13.77 -14.13 29.55
N GLY A 619 -13.18 -15.32 29.49
CA GLY A 619 -12.87 -16.22 30.57
C GLY A 619 -11.37 -16.14 30.79
N ARG A 620 -10.99 -15.60 31.94
CA ARG A 620 -9.68 -15.63 32.57
C ARG A 620 -8.82 -16.74 31.96
N LEU A 621 -7.84 -16.36 31.10
CA LEU A 621 -6.72 -17.21 30.72
C LEU A 621 -6.13 -17.78 32.03
N ARG A 622 -6.47 -19.02 32.38
CA ARG A 622 -5.81 -19.74 33.45
C ARG A 622 -4.46 -20.17 32.91
N VAL A 623 -3.43 -19.41 33.25
CA VAL A 623 -2.05 -19.82 33.05
C VAL A 623 -1.88 -21.21 33.66
N THR A 624 -1.74 -22.22 32.85
CA THR A 624 -1.63 -23.63 33.28
C THR A 624 -0.25 -23.93 33.87
N ARG A 625 0.76 -23.07 33.63
CA ARG A 625 2.12 -23.26 34.14
C ARG A 625 2.86 -21.93 34.30
N ARG A 626 3.63 -21.79 35.37
CA ARG A 626 4.59 -20.69 35.60
C ARG A 626 5.84 -20.94 34.76
N LEU A 627 6.13 -20.03 33.78
CA LEU A 627 7.29 -20.11 32.91
C LEU A 627 8.41 -19.15 33.39
N ARG A 628 9.66 -19.54 33.14
CA ARG A 628 10.85 -18.68 33.31
C ARG A 628 11.10 -18.01 31.95
N VAL A 629 10.85 -16.71 31.89
CA VAL A 629 10.91 -15.94 30.69
C VAL A 629 12.11 -15.00 30.71
N LEU A 630 12.95 -15.07 29.68
CA LEU A 630 13.98 -14.07 29.39
C LEU A 630 13.36 -13.03 28.45
N LEU A 631 13.45 -11.76 28.79
CA LEU A 631 12.97 -10.65 27.94
C LEU A 631 14.14 -9.74 27.61
N ALA A 632 14.41 -9.54 26.33
CA ALA A 632 15.38 -8.56 25.83
C ALA A 632 14.67 -7.49 25.00
N GLU A 633 14.66 -6.26 25.49
CA GLU A 633 14.02 -5.08 24.87
C GLU A 633 14.83 -3.84 25.27
N ASP A 634 15.28 -3.05 24.33
CA ASP A 634 16.12 -1.87 24.58
C ASP A 634 15.31 -0.69 25.14
N ASN A 635 14.05 -0.55 24.73
CA ASN A 635 13.18 0.50 25.21
C ASN A 635 12.69 0.23 26.65
N GLU A 636 13.01 1.12 27.59
CA GLU A 636 12.70 0.97 29.00
C GLU A 636 11.20 0.81 29.27
N VAL A 637 10.35 1.63 28.63
CA VAL A 637 8.89 1.60 28.81
C VAL A 637 8.32 0.27 28.30
N ASN A 638 8.73 -0.16 27.13
CA ASN A 638 8.29 -1.43 26.53
C ASN A 638 8.70 -2.61 27.42
N ARG A 639 9.94 -2.60 27.89
CA ARG A 639 10.50 -3.62 28.78
C ARG A 639 9.74 -3.71 30.10
N GLU A 640 9.42 -2.56 30.73
CA GLU A 640 8.63 -2.52 31.97
C GLU A 640 7.20 -3.02 31.75
N VAL A 641 6.52 -2.56 30.70
CA VAL A 641 5.14 -2.95 30.38
C VAL A 641 5.06 -4.45 30.08
N ALA A 642 5.95 -4.98 29.25
CA ALA A 642 5.99 -6.40 28.93
C ALA A 642 6.30 -7.24 30.18
N SER A 643 7.29 -6.83 30.99
CA SER A 643 7.64 -7.50 32.25
C SER A 643 6.48 -7.51 33.26
N ALA A 644 5.80 -6.37 33.42
CA ALA A 644 4.65 -6.27 34.33
C ALA A 644 3.50 -7.18 33.91
N ARG A 645 3.19 -7.25 32.63
CA ARG A 645 2.15 -8.14 32.06
C ARG A 645 2.47 -9.61 32.27
N LEU A 646 3.68 -10.03 31.96
CA LEU A 646 4.14 -11.39 32.10
C LEU A 646 4.14 -11.84 33.60
N ARG A 647 4.62 -10.96 34.49
CA ARG A 647 4.57 -11.22 35.95
C ARG A 647 3.13 -11.29 36.46
N ARG A 648 2.23 -10.43 35.99
CA ARG A 648 0.80 -10.47 36.35
C ARG A 648 0.10 -11.74 35.86
N ALA A 649 0.56 -12.29 34.74
CA ALA A 649 0.12 -13.60 34.25
C ALA A 649 0.72 -14.79 35.04
N GLY A 650 1.60 -14.55 36.03
CA GLY A 650 2.18 -15.58 36.90
C GLY A 650 3.55 -16.10 36.44
N HIS A 651 4.15 -15.55 35.40
CA HIS A 651 5.46 -15.96 34.89
C HIS A 651 6.60 -15.33 35.70
N GLU A 652 7.77 -15.99 35.71
CA GLU A 652 9.00 -15.46 36.27
C GLU A 652 9.82 -14.77 35.13
N VAL A 653 10.04 -13.45 35.25
CA VAL A 653 10.63 -12.66 34.18
C VAL A 653 11.98 -12.07 34.59
N SER A 654 12.99 -12.40 33.83
CA SER A 654 14.32 -11.76 33.82
C SER A 654 14.44 -10.89 32.59
N ALA A 655 14.57 -9.58 32.80
CA ALA A 655 14.60 -8.59 31.71
C ALA A 655 16.02 -8.02 31.53
N THR A 656 16.43 -7.77 30.28
CA THR A 656 17.72 -7.19 29.88
C THR A 656 17.52 -6.06 28.89
N VAL A 657 18.49 -5.18 28.76
CA VAL A 657 18.45 -3.95 27.93
C VAL A 657 19.02 -4.16 26.52
N ASP A 658 19.77 -5.23 26.32
CA ASP A 658 20.43 -5.54 25.06
C ASP A 658 20.63 -7.06 24.87
N GLY A 659 21.02 -7.45 23.65
CA GLY A 659 21.20 -8.85 23.30
C GLY A 659 22.42 -9.50 23.94
N SER A 660 23.48 -8.74 24.26
CA SER A 660 24.70 -9.28 24.91
C SER A 660 24.39 -9.69 26.34
N ALA A 661 23.70 -8.80 27.09
CA ALA A 661 23.24 -9.11 28.44
C ALA A 661 22.23 -10.27 28.46
N ALA A 662 21.37 -10.36 27.44
CA ALA A 662 20.44 -11.48 27.31
C ALA A 662 21.17 -12.82 27.12
N LEU A 663 22.16 -12.88 26.25
CA LEU A 663 22.92 -14.09 25.98
C LEU A 663 23.75 -14.52 27.22
N GLU A 664 24.36 -13.56 27.92
CA GLU A 664 25.09 -13.86 29.16
C GLU A 664 24.14 -14.41 30.25
N LEU A 665 22.96 -13.80 30.38
CA LEU A 665 21.98 -14.27 31.37
C LEU A 665 21.44 -15.65 31.01
N TRP A 666 21.19 -15.92 29.73
CA TRP A 666 20.79 -17.23 29.25
C TRP A 666 21.85 -18.31 29.50
N ARG A 667 23.14 -17.97 29.45
CA ARG A 667 24.25 -18.88 29.75
C ARG A 667 24.28 -19.29 31.22
N THR A 668 23.88 -18.39 32.10
CA THR A 668 23.98 -18.57 33.56
C THR A 668 22.71 -19.13 34.19
N LYS A 669 21.56 -18.94 33.55
CA LYS A 669 20.27 -19.42 34.03
C LYS A 669 19.55 -20.23 32.96
N GLU A 670 18.60 -21.02 33.39
CA GLU A 670 17.71 -21.74 32.47
C GLU A 670 16.41 -20.97 32.27
N PHE A 671 15.96 -20.89 31.03
CA PHE A 671 14.72 -20.25 30.61
C PHE A 671 13.87 -21.21 29.82
N ASP A 672 12.55 -21.13 30.02
CA ASP A 672 11.59 -21.87 29.22
C ASP A 672 11.32 -21.16 27.90
N VAL A 673 11.27 -19.82 27.92
CA VAL A 673 11.06 -18.98 26.73
C VAL A 673 12.01 -17.78 26.77
N ALA A 674 12.56 -17.39 25.62
CA ALA A 674 13.26 -16.13 25.45
C ALA A 674 12.51 -15.24 24.42
N ILE A 675 12.10 -14.06 24.84
CA ILE A 675 11.44 -13.03 24.04
C ILE A 675 12.53 -12.01 23.68
N LEU A 676 12.83 -11.89 22.40
CA LEU A 676 13.95 -11.08 21.92
C LEU A 676 13.45 -10.03 20.91
N ASP A 677 13.72 -8.76 21.19
CA ASP A 677 13.61 -7.73 20.17
C ASP A 677 14.63 -7.96 19.06
N ILE A 678 14.22 -7.86 17.80
CA ILE A 678 15.15 -8.01 16.68
C ILE A 678 16.12 -6.84 16.64
N GLN A 679 15.66 -5.61 16.87
CA GLN A 679 16.48 -4.40 16.78
C GLN A 679 16.91 -3.95 18.17
N MET A 680 18.10 -4.31 18.57
CA MET A 680 18.73 -3.90 19.82
C MET A 680 20.16 -3.41 19.59
N PRO A 681 20.67 -2.48 20.41
CA PRO A 681 22.07 -2.05 20.36
C PRO A 681 23.00 -3.18 20.81
N ILE A 682 24.27 -3.08 20.43
CA ILE A 682 25.38 -4.00 20.79
C ILE A 682 25.25 -5.36 20.09
N MET A 683 24.15 -6.09 20.31
CA MET A 683 23.86 -7.39 19.69
C MET A 683 22.38 -7.49 19.37
N ASP A 684 22.04 -7.70 18.11
CA ASP A 684 20.65 -7.82 17.64
C ASP A 684 20.02 -9.18 18.02
N GLY A 685 18.69 -9.23 18.01
CA GLY A 685 17.97 -10.43 18.41
C GLY A 685 18.21 -11.64 17.52
N LEU A 686 18.50 -11.43 16.22
CA LEU A 686 18.83 -12.51 15.27
C LEU A 686 20.17 -13.17 15.65
N SER A 687 21.17 -12.36 15.99
CA SER A 687 22.47 -12.82 16.45
C SER A 687 22.38 -13.57 17.79
N VAL A 688 21.54 -13.08 18.72
CA VAL A 688 21.29 -13.77 20.00
C VAL A 688 20.65 -15.14 19.77
N ALA A 689 19.61 -15.20 18.92
CA ALA A 689 18.93 -16.45 18.60
C ALA A 689 19.88 -17.48 17.98
N ALA A 690 20.66 -17.09 16.99
CA ALA A 690 21.65 -17.95 16.35
C ALA A 690 22.71 -18.45 17.35
N ALA A 691 23.18 -17.58 18.27
CA ALA A 691 24.14 -17.97 19.31
C ALA A 691 23.54 -18.96 20.31
N ILE A 692 22.28 -18.75 20.74
CA ILE A 692 21.54 -19.68 21.61
C ILE A 692 21.44 -21.04 20.92
N ARG A 693 21.01 -21.12 19.67
CA ARG A 693 20.87 -22.38 18.92
C ARG A 693 22.21 -23.12 18.75
N ALA A 694 23.28 -22.39 18.44
CA ALA A 694 24.61 -22.95 18.32
C ALA A 694 25.11 -23.54 19.66
N GLU A 695 24.89 -22.84 20.78
CA GLU A 695 25.29 -23.31 22.10
C GLU A 695 24.39 -24.45 22.63
N GLU A 696 23.09 -24.45 22.34
CA GLU A 696 22.20 -25.57 22.65
C GLU A 696 22.70 -26.85 21.96
N GLN A 697 23.05 -26.78 20.69
CA GLN A 697 23.55 -27.91 19.92
C GLN A 697 24.92 -28.37 20.39
N ALA A 698 25.85 -27.44 20.70
CA ALA A 698 27.21 -27.76 21.11
C ALA A 698 27.31 -28.36 22.51
N ARG A 699 26.42 -27.95 23.42
CA ARG A 699 26.46 -28.33 24.85
C ARG A 699 25.36 -29.30 25.23
N GLY A 700 24.50 -29.73 24.33
CA GLY A 700 23.35 -30.58 24.63
C GLY A 700 22.36 -29.93 25.59
N ARG A 701 22.26 -28.59 25.61
CA ARG A 701 21.31 -27.91 26.50
C ARG A 701 19.86 -28.08 25.97
N ARG A 702 18.92 -28.05 26.91
CA ARG A 702 17.50 -28.06 26.60
C ARG A 702 17.15 -26.88 25.66
N ARG A 703 16.36 -27.12 24.62
CA ARG A 703 15.90 -26.11 23.69
C ARG A 703 15.02 -25.06 24.37
N THR A 704 15.39 -23.81 24.29
CA THR A 704 14.63 -22.65 24.77
C THR A 704 13.69 -22.19 23.66
N ALA A 705 12.41 -22.00 23.90
CA ALA A 705 11.53 -21.41 22.88
C ALA A 705 11.91 -19.96 22.63
N LEU A 706 12.10 -19.59 21.37
CA LEU A 706 12.51 -18.24 20.97
C LEU A 706 11.35 -17.52 20.28
N LEU A 707 10.92 -16.39 20.87
CA LEU A 707 9.90 -15.51 20.35
C LEU A 707 10.52 -14.17 19.90
N ALA A 708 10.42 -13.84 18.62
CA ALA A 708 10.91 -12.57 18.09
C ALA A 708 9.88 -11.45 18.27
N LEU A 709 10.33 -10.26 18.68
CA LEU A 709 9.56 -9.02 18.59
C LEU A 709 10.09 -8.20 17.40
N THR A 710 9.25 -7.95 16.39
CA THR A 710 9.66 -7.29 15.15
C THR A 710 8.85 -6.04 14.86
N ALA A 711 9.50 -4.98 14.37
CA ALA A 711 8.83 -3.77 13.88
C ALA A 711 8.27 -3.93 12.45
N MET A 712 8.68 -4.97 11.72
CA MET A 712 8.35 -5.18 10.32
C MET A 712 7.51 -6.45 10.10
N THR A 713 6.59 -6.38 9.13
CA THR A 713 5.62 -7.44 8.80
C THR A 713 5.85 -8.08 7.43
N GLN A 714 7.06 -7.93 6.85
CA GLN A 714 7.35 -8.44 5.50
C GLN A 714 7.86 -9.90 5.52
N GLU A 715 7.53 -10.67 4.48
CA GLU A 715 7.96 -12.08 4.30
C GLU A 715 9.48 -12.28 4.39
N LEU A 716 10.27 -11.32 3.97
CA LEU A 716 11.73 -11.34 4.09
C LEU A 716 12.21 -11.39 5.54
N ASP A 717 11.50 -10.75 6.46
CA ASP A 717 11.85 -10.75 7.88
C ASP A 717 11.44 -12.05 8.56
N ARG A 718 10.36 -12.67 8.13
CA ARG A 718 9.93 -13.98 8.58
C ARG A 718 10.97 -15.04 8.22
N ALA A 719 11.42 -15.09 6.96
CA ALA A 719 12.46 -16.01 6.52
C ALA A 719 13.77 -15.81 7.29
N ARG A 720 14.14 -14.58 7.65
CA ARG A 720 15.31 -14.28 8.47
C ARG A 720 15.16 -14.77 9.91
N CYS A 721 14.00 -14.62 10.52
CA CYS A 721 13.70 -15.14 11.85
C CYS A 721 13.74 -16.68 11.87
N GLU A 722 13.13 -17.33 10.88
CA GLU A 722 13.16 -18.80 10.75
C GLU A 722 14.59 -19.30 10.54
N ALA A 723 15.38 -18.65 9.70
CA ALA A 723 16.79 -18.99 9.48
C ALA A 723 17.66 -18.79 10.74
N ALA A 724 17.36 -17.80 11.58
CA ALA A 724 18.02 -17.56 12.85
C ALA A 724 17.57 -18.53 13.96
N GLY A 725 16.53 -19.33 13.73
CA GLY A 725 16.07 -20.37 14.63
C GLY A 725 14.99 -19.93 15.63
N PHE A 726 14.25 -18.86 15.35
CA PHE A 726 13.06 -18.49 16.13
C PHE A 726 11.93 -19.50 15.91
N ASP A 727 11.17 -19.76 16.99
CA ASP A 727 10.02 -20.66 16.97
C ASP A 727 8.70 -19.91 16.68
N ALA A 728 8.65 -18.60 17.00
CA ALA A 728 7.53 -17.72 16.70
C ALA A 728 7.96 -16.26 16.61
N TYR A 729 7.07 -15.40 16.10
CA TYR A 729 7.29 -13.95 16.04
C TYR A 729 6.01 -13.18 16.39
N LEU A 730 6.18 -11.95 16.88
CA LEU A 730 5.12 -10.97 17.16
C LEU A 730 5.50 -9.61 16.59
N ALA A 731 4.56 -8.97 15.92
CA ALA A 731 4.75 -7.61 15.40
C ALA A 731 4.62 -6.58 16.55
N LYS A 732 5.50 -5.59 16.56
CA LYS A 732 5.37 -4.41 17.43
C LYS A 732 4.35 -3.42 16.83
N PRO A 733 3.45 -2.81 17.67
CA PRO A 733 3.39 -2.85 19.11
C PRO A 733 2.73 -4.14 19.65
N VAL A 734 3.36 -4.76 20.66
CA VAL A 734 2.94 -6.06 21.22
C VAL A 734 1.67 -5.91 22.05
N ARG A 735 0.57 -6.55 21.62
CA ARG A 735 -0.67 -6.61 22.40
C ARG A 735 -0.56 -7.67 23.51
N GLY A 736 -1.00 -7.31 24.72
CA GLY A 736 -0.82 -8.18 25.87
C GLY A 736 -1.51 -9.54 25.75
N ALA A 737 -2.70 -9.61 25.15
CA ALA A 737 -3.41 -10.86 24.91
C ALA A 737 -2.67 -11.75 23.89
N GLU A 738 -2.18 -11.18 22.81
CA GLU A 738 -1.44 -11.86 21.75
C GLU A 738 -0.09 -12.43 22.25
N LEU A 739 0.59 -11.68 23.13
CA LEU A 739 1.81 -12.15 23.76
C LEU A 739 1.56 -13.39 24.64
N LEU A 740 0.51 -13.37 25.45
CA LEU A 740 0.17 -14.50 26.33
C LEU A 740 -0.29 -15.72 25.54
N GLU A 741 -1.10 -15.53 24.51
CA GLU A 741 -1.55 -16.59 23.60
C GLU A 741 -0.37 -17.31 22.92
N LYS A 742 0.58 -16.53 22.39
CA LYS A 742 1.80 -17.09 21.76
C LYS A 742 2.67 -17.84 22.77
N LEU A 743 2.77 -17.34 23.98
CA LEU A 743 3.51 -18.04 25.05
C LEU A 743 2.85 -19.37 25.42
N GLU A 744 1.52 -19.44 25.49
CA GLU A 744 0.78 -20.68 25.76
C GLU A 744 1.00 -21.69 24.63
N LEU A 745 0.92 -21.27 23.38
CA LEU A 745 1.20 -22.11 22.20
C LEU A 745 2.63 -22.68 22.23
N LEU A 746 3.63 -21.82 22.53
CA LEU A 746 5.03 -22.24 22.62
C LEU A 746 5.26 -23.19 23.81
N SER A 747 4.59 -22.97 24.94
CA SER A 747 4.69 -23.85 26.11
C SER A 747 4.06 -25.21 25.86
N ALA A 748 2.93 -25.25 25.14
CA ALA A 748 2.26 -26.52 24.78
C ALA A 748 3.11 -27.35 23.81
N SER A 749 3.76 -26.70 22.84
CA SER A 749 4.70 -27.35 21.93
C SER A 749 5.92 -27.93 22.65
N GLN A 750 6.48 -27.18 23.61
CA GLN A 750 7.59 -27.67 24.43
C GLN A 750 7.18 -28.83 25.37
N GLU A 751 5.94 -28.86 25.90
CA GLU A 751 5.43 -29.95 26.66
C GLU A 751 5.30 -31.24 25.86
N ALA A 752 4.91 -31.13 24.58
CA ALA A 752 4.88 -32.28 23.66
C ALA A 752 6.28 -32.86 23.46
N ASP A 753 7.28 -32.01 23.23
CA ASP A 753 8.68 -32.42 23.08
C ASP A 753 9.27 -32.99 24.39
N LEU A 754 8.93 -32.41 25.57
CA LEU A 754 9.35 -32.91 26.88
C LEU A 754 8.73 -34.24 27.25
N ASN A 755 7.48 -34.45 26.89
CA ASN A 755 6.81 -35.74 27.12
C ASN A 755 7.44 -36.82 26.24
N ARG A 756 7.91 -36.51 25.05
CA ARG A 756 8.65 -37.41 24.15
C ARG A 756 10.01 -37.82 24.80
N ILE A 757 10.76 -36.84 25.34
CA ILE A 757 12.04 -37.07 26.03
C ILE A 757 11.81 -37.86 27.33
N ARG A 758 10.69 -37.63 28.08
CA ARG A 758 10.35 -38.36 29.26
C ARG A 758 10.00 -39.82 29.02
N ASP A 759 9.39 -40.16 27.93
CA ASP A 759 9.12 -41.53 27.52
C ASP A 759 10.42 -42.29 27.22
N ASP A 760 11.43 -41.59 26.64
CA ASP A 760 12.77 -42.13 26.40
C ASP A 760 13.61 -42.20 27.70
N GLU A 761 13.51 -41.21 28.59
CA GLU A 761 14.14 -41.18 29.91
C GLU A 761 13.54 -42.24 30.87
N PHE A 762 12.24 -42.51 30.76
CA PHE A 762 11.59 -43.58 31.55
C PHE A 762 12.22 -44.91 31.23
N ALA A 763 12.47 -45.18 29.96
CA ALA A 763 13.19 -46.40 29.55
C ALA A 763 14.62 -46.45 30.12
N ALA A 764 15.24 -45.28 30.41
CA ALA A 764 16.53 -45.18 31.08
C ALA A 764 16.44 -45.35 32.61
N HIS A 765 15.43 -44.83 33.28
CA HIS A 765 15.25 -44.87 34.75
C HIS A 765 14.83 -46.25 35.29
N LEU A 766 14.31 -47.13 34.44
CA LEU A 766 13.97 -48.49 34.78
C LEU A 766 15.20 -49.32 35.25
N ALA A 767 16.43 -48.82 35.02
CA ALA A 767 17.66 -49.49 35.37
C ALA A 767 18.18 -49.18 36.77
N ASP A 768 17.86 -47.99 37.30
CA ASP A 768 18.54 -47.45 38.51
C ASP A 768 17.66 -47.52 39.78
N ALA A 769 16.45 -48.09 39.74
CA ALA A 769 15.55 -48.07 40.87
C ALA A 769 15.69 -49.34 41.74
N GLU A 770 16.10 -49.18 43.00
CA GLU A 770 16.15 -50.20 44.08
C GLU A 770 14.92 -50.19 45.00
N THR A 771 13.75 -49.77 44.58
CA THR A 771 12.51 -49.64 45.38
C THR A 771 11.39 -50.60 44.95
N GLU A 772 10.45 -50.95 45.86
CA GLU A 772 9.28 -51.82 45.58
C GLU A 772 8.47 -51.38 44.36
N ASP A 773 8.35 -50.06 44.10
CA ASP A 773 7.71 -49.49 42.88
C ASP A 773 8.42 -49.87 41.59
N ALA A 774 9.73 -50.18 41.63
CA ALA A 774 10.54 -50.59 40.46
C ALA A 774 10.21 -51.98 39.99
N GLU A 775 9.78 -52.90 40.90
CA GLU A 775 9.44 -54.27 40.56
C GLU A 775 8.12 -54.35 39.81
N ASP A 776 7.12 -53.55 40.20
CA ASP A 776 5.87 -53.38 39.51
C ASP A 776 6.05 -52.75 38.10
N LEU A 777 6.93 -51.78 38.00
CA LEU A 777 7.29 -51.17 36.70
C LEU A 777 8.04 -52.13 35.77
N ARG A 778 8.94 -52.96 36.33
CA ARG A 778 9.63 -54.05 35.57
C ARG A 778 8.64 -55.12 35.13
N ALA A 779 7.66 -55.46 35.97
CA ALA A 779 6.59 -56.40 35.63
C ALA A 779 5.71 -55.86 34.49
N ALA A 780 5.35 -54.55 34.54
CA ALA A 780 4.60 -53.88 33.47
C ALA A 780 5.40 -53.80 32.14
N ALA A 781 6.72 -53.50 32.23
CA ALA A 781 7.62 -53.51 31.07
C ALA A 781 7.75 -54.89 30.43
N ARG A 782 7.88 -55.95 31.25
CA ARG A 782 7.87 -57.32 30.77
C ARG A 782 6.55 -57.73 30.12
N ALA A 783 5.42 -57.33 30.71
CA ALA A 783 4.10 -57.52 30.12
C ALA A 783 3.96 -56.77 28.77
N PHE A 784 4.46 -55.55 28.69
CA PHE A 784 4.51 -54.82 27.43
C PHE A 784 5.34 -55.52 26.38
N LEU A 785 6.55 -55.97 26.69
CA LEU A 785 7.42 -56.68 25.75
C LEU A 785 6.80 -57.96 25.21
N ARG A 786 6.03 -58.72 26.01
CA ARG A 786 5.29 -59.89 25.53
C ARG A 786 4.19 -59.55 24.54
N HIS A 787 3.55 -58.43 24.66
CA HIS A 787 2.37 -58.09 23.84
C HIS A 787 2.63 -56.95 22.80
N ALA A 788 3.80 -56.33 22.82
CA ALA A 788 4.12 -55.16 21.97
C ALA A 788 4.00 -55.44 20.48
N ASP A 789 4.52 -56.59 20.02
CA ASP A 789 4.45 -56.96 18.60
C ASP A 789 3.04 -57.14 18.12
N ASP A 790 2.20 -57.84 18.89
CA ASP A 790 0.82 -58.09 18.55
C ASP A 790 -0.02 -56.79 18.61
N MET A 791 0.23 -55.94 19.59
CA MET A 791 -0.42 -54.61 19.71
C MET A 791 -0.03 -53.68 18.55
N ILE A 792 1.24 -53.61 18.21
CA ILE A 792 1.72 -52.84 17.05
C ILE A 792 1.12 -53.34 15.75
N ALA A 793 1.07 -54.70 15.56
CA ALA A 793 0.49 -55.30 14.39
C ALA A 793 -1.02 -54.98 14.26
N ARG A 794 -1.80 -55.02 15.36
CA ARG A 794 -3.22 -54.67 15.35
C ARG A 794 -3.45 -53.18 15.04
N LEU A 795 -2.66 -52.29 15.66
CA LEU A 795 -2.71 -50.85 15.33
C LEU A 795 -2.39 -50.57 13.85
N CYS A 796 -1.36 -51.24 13.29
CA CYS A 796 -1.04 -51.14 11.89
C CYS A 796 -2.20 -51.64 11.00
N ALA A 797 -2.77 -52.80 11.34
CA ALA A 797 -3.89 -53.36 10.58
C ALA A 797 -5.13 -52.46 10.63
N ALA A 798 -5.45 -51.86 11.78
CA ALA A 798 -6.58 -50.94 11.97
C ALA A 798 -6.37 -49.63 11.19
N ARG A 799 -5.17 -49.08 11.20
CA ARG A 799 -4.76 -47.91 10.43
C ARG A 799 -4.85 -48.13 8.94
N ASP A 800 -4.30 -49.27 8.45
CA ASP A 800 -4.19 -49.56 7.02
C ASP A 800 -5.55 -50.01 6.42
N ALA A 801 -6.43 -50.57 7.23
CA ALA A 801 -7.79 -50.91 6.84
C ALA A 801 -8.75 -49.70 6.89
N ASP A 802 -8.27 -48.55 7.28
CA ASP A 802 -9.06 -47.31 7.46
C ASP A 802 -10.34 -47.55 8.29
N ALA A 803 -10.18 -48.28 9.42
CA ALA A 803 -11.25 -48.72 10.30
C ALA A 803 -11.24 -47.94 11.62
N PRO A 804 -11.93 -46.78 11.76
CA PRO A 804 -11.86 -45.90 12.88
C PRO A 804 -12.20 -46.57 14.22
N ASP A 805 -13.27 -47.35 14.24
CA ASP A 805 -13.72 -48.03 15.47
C ASP A 805 -12.71 -49.10 15.94
N ALA A 806 -12.04 -49.79 15.02
CA ALA A 806 -10.98 -50.74 15.35
C ALA A 806 -9.74 -50.00 15.87
N LEU A 807 -9.36 -48.91 15.22
CA LEU A 807 -8.24 -48.07 15.63
C LEU A 807 -8.45 -47.45 17.04
N GLY A 808 -9.67 -46.98 17.35
CA GLY A 808 -10.04 -46.50 18.69
C GLY A 808 -9.93 -47.58 19.79
N ARG A 809 -10.38 -48.80 19.54
CA ARG A 809 -10.27 -49.91 20.46
C ARG A 809 -8.82 -50.32 20.71
N GLU A 810 -8.01 -50.40 19.67
CA GLU A 810 -6.59 -50.76 19.82
C GLU A 810 -5.79 -49.68 20.52
N ALA A 811 -6.12 -48.41 20.28
CA ALA A 811 -5.54 -47.26 21.01
C ALA A 811 -5.92 -47.26 22.49
N HIS A 812 -7.16 -47.65 22.82
CA HIS A 812 -7.59 -47.83 24.21
C HIS A 812 -6.75 -48.88 24.95
N GLY A 813 -6.51 -50.01 24.31
CA GLY A 813 -5.64 -51.05 24.84
C GLY A 813 -4.21 -50.59 25.06
N ALA A 814 -3.65 -49.91 24.09
CA ALA A 814 -2.31 -49.33 24.20
C ALA A 814 -2.22 -48.30 25.31
N LYS A 815 -3.22 -47.43 25.48
CA LYS A 815 -3.30 -46.40 26.54
C LYS A 815 -3.24 -47.01 27.92
N GLY A 816 -4.03 -48.10 28.17
CA GLY A 816 -4.05 -48.76 29.44
C GLY A 816 -2.66 -49.27 29.87
N MET A 817 -1.94 -49.92 28.94
CA MET A 817 -0.60 -50.45 29.20
C MET A 817 0.45 -49.35 29.37
N LEU A 818 0.41 -48.33 28.52
CA LEU A 818 1.32 -47.20 28.59
C LEU A 818 1.12 -46.35 29.87
N SER A 819 -0.11 -46.27 30.39
CA SER A 819 -0.42 -45.62 31.65
C SER A 819 0.15 -46.37 32.85
N LEU A 820 0.10 -47.70 32.84
CA LEU A 820 0.71 -48.53 33.87
C LEU A 820 2.24 -48.43 33.90
N MET A 821 2.85 -48.16 32.75
CA MET A 821 4.27 -47.91 32.56
C MET A 821 4.67 -46.46 32.79
N ALA A 822 3.76 -45.58 33.16
CA ALA A 822 3.97 -44.14 33.28
C ALA A 822 4.49 -43.46 32.00
N CYS A 823 4.32 -44.05 30.84
CA CYS A 823 4.69 -43.49 29.50
C CYS A 823 3.64 -42.43 29.09
N THR A 824 3.69 -41.27 29.72
CA THR A 824 2.62 -40.24 29.65
C THR A 824 2.41 -39.66 28.27
N GLY A 825 3.48 -39.54 27.45
CA GLY A 825 3.41 -39.02 26.10
C GLY A 825 2.67 -39.94 25.14
N LEU A 826 3.08 -41.23 25.09
CA LEU A 826 2.44 -42.24 24.25
C LEU A 826 1.03 -42.56 24.73
N ALA A 827 0.77 -42.56 26.06
CA ALA A 827 -0.55 -42.77 26.62
C ALA A 827 -1.53 -41.64 26.25
N ARG A 828 -1.07 -40.39 26.16
CA ARG A 828 -1.85 -39.22 25.70
C ARG A 828 -2.19 -39.34 24.22
N LEU A 829 -1.22 -39.71 23.38
CA LEU A 829 -1.41 -39.92 21.96
C LEU A 829 -2.46 -41.03 21.69
N ALA A 830 -2.34 -42.15 22.43
CA ALA A 830 -3.31 -43.22 22.38
C ALA A 830 -4.73 -42.78 22.84
N ASN A 831 -4.83 -41.89 23.85
CA ASN A 831 -6.09 -41.33 24.32
C ASN A 831 -6.74 -40.39 23.30
N GLN A 832 -5.92 -39.63 22.55
CA GLN A 832 -6.43 -38.78 21.47
C GLN A 832 -7.02 -39.60 20.32
N ILE A 833 -6.35 -40.68 19.93
CA ILE A 833 -6.85 -41.62 18.91
C ILE A 833 -8.13 -42.31 19.39
N GLU A 834 -8.17 -42.72 20.63
CA GLU A 834 -9.35 -43.38 21.27
C GLU A 834 -10.58 -42.46 21.22
N ARG A 835 -10.40 -41.18 21.57
CA ARG A 835 -11.50 -40.19 21.62
C ARG A 835 -12.00 -39.76 20.25
N GLN A 836 -11.13 -39.74 19.25
CA GLN A 836 -11.43 -39.24 17.93
C GLN A 836 -10.82 -40.11 16.81
N PRO A 837 -11.24 -41.38 16.72
CA PRO A 837 -10.63 -42.35 15.80
C PRO A 837 -10.94 -42.09 14.33
N GLY A 838 -12.00 -41.31 14.04
CA GLY A 838 -12.42 -40.94 12.69
C GLY A 838 -11.87 -39.60 12.16
N GLU A 839 -11.06 -38.89 12.92
CA GLU A 839 -10.46 -37.65 12.54
C GLU A 839 -9.42 -37.83 11.43
N ASN A 840 -9.32 -36.87 10.48
CA ASN A 840 -8.30 -36.89 9.42
C ASN A 840 -6.86 -36.98 9.93
N THR A 841 -6.63 -36.53 11.18
CA THR A 841 -5.35 -36.59 11.88
C THR A 841 -5.13 -37.90 12.64
N ALA A 842 -6.15 -38.72 12.83
CA ALA A 842 -6.04 -39.97 13.59
C ALA A 842 -5.06 -40.96 12.93
N ARG A 843 -5.00 -41.01 11.63
CA ARG A 843 -4.06 -41.83 10.89
C ARG A 843 -2.60 -41.44 11.10
N ALA A 844 -2.30 -40.12 11.06
CA ALA A 844 -0.98 -39.57 11.35
C ALA A 844 -0.59 -39.80 12.82
N ARG A 845 -1.51 -39.56 13.77
CA ARG A 845 -1.32 -39.85 15.19
C ARG A 845 -1.10 -41.33 15.46
N ALA A 846 -1.78 -42.23 14.72
CA ALA A 846 -1.58 -43.67 14.82
C ALA A 846 -0.19 -44.08 14.33
N GLU A 847 0.31 -43.47 13.26
CA GLU A 847 1.66 -43.69 12.80
C GLU A 847 2.72 -43.26 13.80
N GLU A 848 2.53 -42.09 14.44
CA GLU A 848 3.38 -41.59 15.51
C GLU A 848 3.34 -42.47 16.76
N LEU A 849 2.17 -42.96 17.16
CA LEU A 849 2.01 -43.93 18.25
C LEU A 849 2.72 -45.26 17.95
N ILE A 850 2.57 -45.80 16.74
CA ILE A 850 3.22 -47.06 16.29
C ILE A 850 4.73 -46.90 16.33
N ASP A 851 5.27 -45.79 15.85
CA ASP A 851 6.72 -45.56 15.85
C ASP A 851 7.26 -45.34 17.27
N GLY A 852 6.49 -44.63 18.14
CA GLY A 852 6.82 -44.51 19.55
C GLY A 852 6.84 -45.86 20.26
N LEU A 853 5.86 -46.72 20.03
CA LEU A 853 5.81 -48.10 20.60
C LEU A 853 6.96 -48.99 20.08
N ARG A 854 7.34 -48.89 18.81
CA ARG A 854 8.50 -49.58 18.24
C ARG A 854 9.81 -49.14 18.90
N ASN A 855 9.98 -47.84 19.11
CA ASN A 855 11.13 -47.30 19.80
C ASN A 855 11.21 -47.72 21.24
N LEU A 856 10.11 -47.57 22.00
CA LEU A 856 10.03 -48.03 23.38
C LEU A 856 10.34 -49.53 23.51
N ARG A 857 9.78 -50.39 22.64
CA ARG A 857 10.09 -51.82 22.58
C ARG A 857 11.58 -52.07 22.34
N ARG A 858 12.21 -51.38 21.36
CA ARG A 858 13.62 -51.54 21.03
C ARG A 858 14.51 -51.16 22.21
N THR A 859 14.18 -50.07 22.88
CA THR A 859 14.92 -49.57 24.06
C THR A 859 14.79 -50.55 25.23
N LEU A 860 13.61 -51.08 25.49
CA LEU A 860 13.40 -52.08 26.55
C LEU A 860 14.04 -53.44 26.25
N GLN A 861 14.05 -53.90 24.99
CA GLN A 861 14.73 -55.12 24.53
C GLN A 861 16.27 -55.08 24.61
N SER A 862 16.87 -53.88 24.51
CA SER A 862 18.32 -53.74 24.64
C SER A 862 18.83 -53.91 26.06
N ARG A 863 17.94 -54.13 27.05
CA ARG A 863 18.27 -54.27 28.45
C ARG A 863 18.26 -55.72 28.90
N THR A 864 19.45 -56.15 29.32
CA THR A 864 19.70 -57.53 29.74
C THR A 864 18.96 -57.94 31.03
N ASP A 865 18.56 -57.02 31.90
CA ASP A 865 17.88 -57.28 33.16
C ASP A 865 16.37 -57.61 32.99
N LEU A 866 15.77 -57.28 31.87
CA LEU A 866 14.38 -57.59 31.50
C LEU A 866 14.25 -58.93 30.74
N SER A 867 15.36 -59.42 30.21
CA SER A 867 15.42 -60.65 29.37
C SER A 867 15.75 -61.94 30.17
N ALA A 868 16.26 -61.87 31.38
CA ALA A 868 16.85 -62.99 32.11
C ALA A 868 15.86 -63.93 32.81
N ASP A 869 14.58 -63.56 33.04
CA ASP A 869 13.62 -64.39 33.81
C ASP A 869 12.67 -65.27 32.98
N GLY A 870 12.81 -65.29 31.68
CA GLY A 870 11.98 -66.12 30.75
C GLY A 870 12.41 -67.60 30.71
N GLN A 871 13.58 -67.98 31.19
CA GLN A 871 14.09 -69.36 31.11
C GLN A 871 14.01 -70.15 32.44
N ALA A 872 13.70 -69.51 33.59
CA ALA A 872 13.63 -70.19 34.85
C ALA A 872 12.26 -70.82 35.15
N GLU A 873 11.15 -70.38 34.61
CA GLU A 873 9.82 -70.99 34.85
C GLU A 873 9.43 -72.16 33.94
N THR A 874 10.22 -72.48 32.89
CA THR A 874 9.94 -73.61 32.01
C THR A 874 10.67 -74.88 32.43
N GLN A 875 11.57 -74.85 33.43
CA GLN A 875 12.29 -76.02 33.89
C GLN A 875 11.75 -76.63 35.17
N THR A 876 10.69 -76.08 35.84
CA THR A 876 10.12 -76.61 37.09
C THR A 876 8.74 -77.25 36.85
N ARG A 877 8.26 -77.49 35.67
CA ARG A 877 7.00 -78.16 35.37
C ARG A 877 7.08 -79.54 34.75
N ASP A 878 8.30 -80.09 34.66
CA ASP A 878 8.51 -81.47 34.16
C ASP A 878 9.15 -82.42 35.25
N GLN A 879 9.03 -82.05 36.51
CA GLN A 879 9.33 -82.96 37.60
C GLN A 879 8.33 -82.66 38.73
N ASP A 880 7.04 -83.11 38.55
CA ASP A 880 6.17 -83.74 39.52
C ASP A 880 4.99 -84.43 38.86
#